data_9ffae2a1590225c588a12b045a96fec1
#
_entry.id   9ffae2a1590225c588a12b045a96fec1
#
_cell.length_a   1.000
_cell.length_b   1.000
_cell.length_c   1.000
_cell.angle_alpha   90.00
_cell.angle_beta   90.00
_cell.angle_gamma   90.00
#
_symmetry.space_group_name_H-M   'P 1'
#
loop_
_entity.id
_entity.type
_entity.pdbx_description
1 polymer ?
#
loop_
_entity_poly.entity_id
_entity_poly.type
_entity_poly.pdbx_seq_one_letter_code
_entity_poly.pdbx_strand_id
1 'polypeptide(L)'
;MEAPRRLTLALCVACGLGLALTSARAAEDLTPVLSLTPGQVLRLAGPQLGLSTQYPWLVRTPPPGLLVSAPPGHLELTAREALPWRVVETNHGALLVRTRDGVPVKLAWQGEPGQAVSAAGNFNDWNGASHPLTEVAPGRYQLDLLAAPGELIYLLKVGERYLRDPANPDSIPNGFGSWNSRRVLQDEGGAPPRLRRLGWTRQGEGRVVSFLAEGLGADWSWAGLHGNQALAETAVSRAGDTLRVRLGAGPTLGPDRLRFAVSRGTRRSTLQTVFLDSAFVWQDAVVYALMPDRFRNGDPANDAPVRHPDLLGPANWQGGDLAGILACLDEGYFRRLGVNALWIYPLNESTDQAWQEYPEPHRWYTGYHGYWPVHPTRIEPRFGDSLLFRQVVDRAHAQDMRVLLDLVANHVHQEHPWVTEHPDWFGSLLLPDGRRNLRIWDEQRLTTWFEPYMPDIDYGAHPEAVDAMCEVALKWVDGYGLDGFRHDAVKHVPRELWEGLTRWMKAGVPDKPFYQIGETFGSDELIQSYVGPDALDAQFNFNLFHPAREVFLDSTRSFEELARILELNLANYGANSLMGNLMDSHDKARWPSLAEGDLPLSGANGQEIGWTKPPENDDPRTYDKTRLFLTWLLGLPGVPFLYYGDEIALAGAEDPDNRRMMRFGAQLSELERRQLELTAELVRVRRTRPELRRGDLEIVHAGHDVLVFLRSAEDEQGRPSRSLVALNKSGRPQRAELRLPLGLGSRTLELKPWEGRILPL
;
A
#
# COMPACT_ATOMS: atom_id res chain seq x y z
N MET A 1 47.77 -16.73 -0.89
CA MET A 1 47.89 -15.73 -1.94
C MET A 1 47.09 -16.23 -3.14
N GLU A 2 45.84 -15.94 -3.19
CA GLU A 2 45.01 -16.08 -4.38
C GLU A 2 44.12 -14.85 -4.44
N ALA A 3 44.19 -14.13 -5.55
CA ALA A 3 43.51 -12.87 -5.79
C ALA A 3 42.01 -13.11 -6.11
N PRO A 4 41.14 -12.19 -5.78
CA PRO A 4 39.73 -12.32 -6.10
C PRO A 4 39.52 -12.21 -7.62
N ARG A 5 38.79 -13.17 -8.18
CA ARG A 5 38.34 -13.14 -9.58
C ARG A 5 37.31 -12.02 -9.75
N ARG A 6 37.75 -10.95 -10.36
CA ARG A 6 36.86 -9.95 -10.95
C ARG A 6 36.08 -10.62 -12.08
N LEU A 7 34.75 -10.66 -11.96
CA LEU A 7 33.88 -10.98 -13.10
C LEU A 7 33.97 -9.83 -14.10
N THR A 8 34.82 -9.99 -15.10
CA THR A 8 34.92 -9.09 -16.23
C THR A 8 33.82 -9.49 -17.21
N LEU A 9 32.70 -8.74 -17.25
CA LEU A 9 31.78 -8.82 -18.38
C LEU A 9 32.52 -8.28 -19.60
N ALA A 10 32.98 -9.19 -20.47
CA ALA A 10 33.64 -8.85 -21.70
C ALA A 10 32.64 -8.16 -22.65
N LEU A 11 32.88 -6.88 -22.91
CA LEU A 11 32.34 -6.17 -24.04
C LEU A 11 32.87 -6.77 -25.33
N CYS A 12 32.08 -7.56 -26.05
CA CYS A 12 32.32 -7.80 -27.47
C CYS A 12 31.82 -6.60 -28.27
N VAL A 13 32.72 -5.67 -28.57
CA VAL A 13 32.49 -4.63 -29.58
C VAL A 13 33.12 -5.08 -30.88
N ALA A 14 32.35 -4.97 -31.93
CA ALA A 14 32.66 -4.95 -33.34
C ALA A 14 32.60 -6.28 -34.12
N CYS A 15 31.48 -6.47 -34.79
CA CYS A 15 31.46 -6.70 -36.24
C CYS A 15 30.12 -6.26 -36.79
N GLY A 16 30.14 -5.35 -37.76
CA GLY A 16 28.97 -4.78 -38.39
C GLY A 16 28.15 -5.84 -39.14
N LEU A 17 26.97 -6.12 -38.60
CA LEU A 17 25.84 -6.71 -39.27
C LEU A 17 24.64 -6.14 -38.56
N GLY A 18 23.68 -5.57 -39.33
CA GLY A 18 22.47 -4.92 -38.82
C GLY A 18 21.67 -5.84 -37.92
N LEU A 19 21.99 -5.83 -36.62
CA LEU A 19 21.13 -6.33 -35.58
C LEU A 19 20.03 -5.28 -35.37
N ALA A 20 18.83 -5.58 -35.86
CA ALA A 20 17.64 -4.95 -35.36
C ALA A 20 17.75 -4.99 -33.82
N LEU A 21 17.82 -3.82 -33.18
CA LEU A 21 17.68 -3.65 -31.75
C LEU A 21 16.33 -4.25 -31.36
N THR A 22 16.33 -5.54 -31.02
CA THR A 22 15.27 -6.09 -30.18
C THR A 22 15.41 -5.35 -28.87
N SER A 23 14.57 -4.34 -28.65
CA SER A 23 14.39 -3.74 -27.36
C SER A 23 14.24 -4.87 -26.34
N ALA A 24 15.19 -4.96 -25.38
CA ALA A 24 14.97 -5.80 -24.21
C ALA A 24 13.60 -5.37 -23.66
N ARG A 25 12.60 -6.27 -23.74
CA ARG A 25 11.26 -5.99 -23.26
C ARG A 25 11.36 -5.93 -21.75
N ALA A 26 11.27 -4.74 -21.22
CA ALA A 26 11.10 -4.56 -19.78
C ALA A 26 9.83 -5.28 -19.31
N ALA A 27 9.89 -5.87 -18.12
CA ALA A 27 8.70 -6.41 -17.45
C ALA A 27 7.59 -5.34 -17.44
N GLU A 28 6.34 -5.77 -17.55
CA GLU A 28 5.21 -4.85 -17.51
C GLU A 28 5.16 -4.12 -16.17
N ASP A 29 5.03 -2.79 -16.20
CA ASP A 29 4.82 -2.03 -14.99
C ASP A 29 3.52 -2.45 -14.29
N LEU A 30 3.60 -2.77 -13.00
CA LEU A 30 2.43 -3.13 -12.21
C LEU A 30 1.49 -1.94 -12.04
N THR A 31 2.04 -0.72 -12.01
CA THR A 31 1.32 0.54 -11.78
C THR A 31 1.61 1.59 -12.87
N PRO A 32 1.17 1.42 -14.13
CA PRO A 32 1.46 2.36 -15.21
C PRO A 32 0.57 3.62 -15.19
N VAL A 33 0.07 4.03 -14.05
CA VAL A 33 -0.85 5.17 -13.88
C VAL A 33 -0.15 6.30 -13.16
N LEU A 34 -0.17 7.49 -13.74
CA LEU A 34 0.38 8.72 -13.17
C LEU A 34 -0.74 9.71 -12.84
N SER A 35 -0.70 10.25 -11.64
CA SER A 35 -1.62 11.29 -11.17
C SER A 35 -0.89 12.62 -11.01
N LEU A 36 -1.23 13.61 -11.82
CA LEU A 36 -0.61 14.94 -11.83
C LEU A 36 -1.46 15.93 -11.03
N THR A 37 -0.82 16.78 -10.24
CA THR A 37 -1.47 17.98 -9.71
C THR A 37 -1.29 19.13 -10.71
N PRO A 38 -2.37 19.82 -11.17
CA PRO A 38 -2.24 20.93 -12.10
C PRO A 38 -1.25 21.98 -11.60
N GLY A 39 -0.36 22.41 -12.50
CA GLY A 39 0.69 23.40 -12.20
C GLY A 39 1.96 22.82 -11.58
N GLN A 40 1.97 21.58 -11.15
CA GLN A 40 3.17 20.92 -10.61
C GLN A 40 3.88 20.07 -11.68
N VAL A 41 5.21 19.97 -11.55
CA VAL A 41 6.03 19.10 -12.39
C VAL A 41 6.16 17.75 -11.71
N LEU A 42 5.70 16.68 -12.35
CA LEU A 42 6.00 15.32 -11.96
C LEU A 42 7.28 14.88 -12.69
N ARG A 43 8.26 14.40 -11.95
CA ARG A 43 9.49 13.83 -12.48
C ARG A 43 9.46 12.33 -12.30
N LEU A 44 9.76 11.59 -13.38
CA LEU A 44 9.96 10.16 -13.37
C LEU A 44 11.42 9.87 -13.67
N ALA A 45 12.08 9.11 -12.81
CA ALA A 45 13.42 8.61 -13.09
C ALA A 45 13.40 7.63 -14.25
N GLY A 46 14.38 7.74 -15.14
CA GLY A 46 14.50 6.80 -16.26
C GLY A 46 14.91 5.41 -15.77
N PRO A 47 14.45 4.32 -16.43
CA PRO A 47 15.00 3.00 -16.19
C PRO A 47 16.47 3.01 -16.61
N GLN A 48 17.37 3.01 -15.64
CA GLN A 48 18.80 2.83 -15.90
C GLN A 48 19.09 1.33 -15.92
N LEU A 49 19.25 0.78 -17.09
CA LEU A 49 19.89 -0.52 -17.27
C LEU A 49 21.40 -0.32 -17.05
N GLY A 50 21.89 -0.69 -15.86
CA GLY A 50 23.30 -0.80 -15.49
C GLY A 50 24.20 0.34 -16.00
N LEU A 51 24.95 0.99 -15.13
CA LEU A 51 26.17 1.83 -15.37
C LEU A 51 26.19 2.83 -16.55
N SER A 52 25.15 2.97 -17.37
CA SER A 52 25.11 3.97 -18.44
C SER A 52 23.98 4.97 -18.20
N THR A 53 24.38 6.19 -17.91
CA THR A 53 23.55 7.38 -17.77
C THR A 53 22.91 7.85 -19.09
N GLN A 54 22.78 7.03 -20.11
CA GLN A 54 22.59 7.50 -21.49
C GLN A 54 21.40 6.88 -22.27
N TYR A 55 20.36 6.39 -21.65
CA TYR A 55 19.13 6.12 -22.41
C TYR A 55 18.13 7.25 -22.17
N PRO A 56 18.03 8.22 -23.12
CA PRO A 56 17.04 9.29 -22.99
C PRO A 56 15.62 8.70 -23.07
N TRP A 57 14.72 9.27 -22.29
CA TRP A 57 13.30 9.08 -22.52
C TRP A 57 12.96 9.64 -23.92
N LEU A 58 12.36 8.82 -24.76
CA LEU A 58 11.81 9.27 -26.02
C LEU A 58 10.30 9.21 -25.92
N VAL A 59 9.65 10.37 -26.03
CA VAL A 59 8.19 10.48 -26.07
C VAL A 59 7.78 10.70 -27.52
N ARG A 60 6.88 9.85 -28.05
CA ARG A 60 6.47 9.93 -29.46
C ARG A 60 5.78 11.26 -29.77
N THR A 61 4.66 11.51 -29.13
CA THR A 61 3.89 12.76 -29.30
C THR A 61 3.23 13.11 -27.99
N PRO A 62 3.57 14.24 -27.36
CA PRO A 62 2.88 14.66 -26.15
C PRO A 62 1.39 14.84 -26.41
N PRO A 63 0.50 14.29 -25.58
CA PRO A 63 -0.93 14.49 -25.71
C PRO A 63 -1.32 15.95 -25.42
N PRO A 64 -2.40 16.47 -26.04
CA PRO A 64 -2.86 17.84 -25.82
C PRO A 64 -3.07 18.16 -24.32
N GLY A 65 -2.62 19.35 -23.90
CA GLY A 65 -2.75 19.83 -22.54
C GLY A 65 -1.66 19.36 -21.56
N LEU A 66 -0.79 18.44 -21.99
CA LEU A 66 0.33 17.94 -21.22
C LEU A 66 1.66 18.49 -21.79
N LEU A 67 2.44 19.16 -20.96
CA LEU A 67 3.81 19.51 -21.27
C LEU A 67 4.69 18.32 -20.88
N VAL A 68 5.54 17.92 -21.80
CA VAL A 68 6.46 16.79 -21.62
C VAL A 68 7.86 17.24 -21.98
N SER A 69 8.80 17.09 -21.07
CA SER A 69 10.23 17.24 -21.32
C SER A 69 10.97 15.98 -20.87
N ALA A 70 12.08 15.70 -21.52
CA ALA A 70 12.89 14.50 -21.24
C ALA A 70 14.37 14.91 -21.07
N PRO A 71 14.70 15.59 -19.96
CA PRO A 71 16.09 15.89 -19.64
C PRO A 71 16.86 14.58 -19.36
N PRO A 72 18.19 14.59 -19.38
CA PRO A 72 18.99 13.37 -19.15
C PRO A 72 18.57 12.66 -17.86
N GLY A 73 18.20 11.39 -17.98
CA GLY A 73 17.82 10.54 -16.85
C GLY A 73 16.40 10.69 -16.31
N HIS A 74 15.60 11.65 -16.79
CA HIS A 74 14.24 11.88 -16.26
C HIS A 74 13.21 12.14 -17.38
N LEU A 75 11.96 11.84 -17.08
CA LEU A 75 10.80 12.31 -17.83
C LEU A 75 10.04 13.30 -16.94
N GLU A 76 9.83 14.51 -17.42
CA GLU A 76 9.07 15.53 -16.72
C GLU A 76 7.71 15.74 -17.38
N LEU A 77 6.67 15.70 -16.59
CA LEU A 77 5.28 15.85 -17.02
C LEU A 77 4.65 17.01 -16.23
N THR A 78 4.00 17.92 -16.94
CA THR A 78 3.26 19.03 -16.32
C THR A 78 1.91 19.22 -16.99
N ALA A 79 0.84 19.17 -16.21
CA ALA A 79 -0.49 19.57 -16.64
C ALA A 79 -0.77 20.99 -16.16
N ARG A 80 -1.14 21.92 -17.05
CA ARG A 80 -1.48 23.31 -16.66
C ARG A 80 -2.87 23.42 -16.04
N GLU A 81 -3.76 22.52 -16.43
CA GLU A 81 -5.15 22.48 -16.01
C GLU A 81 -5.63 21.01 -15.86
N ALA A 82 -6.85 20.81 -15.40
CA ALA A 82 -7.44 19.49 -15.34
C ALA A 82 -7.52 18.86 -16.74
N LEU A 83 -7.10 17.61 -16.86
CA LEU A 83 -7.06 16.83 -18.10
C LEU A 83 -8.02 15.65 -18.06
N PRO A 84 -8.61 15.24 -19.19
CA PRO A 84 -9.16 13.90 -19.34
C PRO A 84 -8.05 12.86 -19.19
N TRP A 85 -8.42 11.58 -19.13
CA TRP A 85 -7.44 10.52 -19.25
C TRP A 85 -6.59 10.67 -20.51
N ARG A 86 -5.29 10.49 -20.41
CA ARG A 86 -4.34 10.55 -21.52
C ARG A 86 -3.42 9.33 -21.51
N VAL A 87 -2.86 9.04 -22.69
CA VAL A 87 -1.79 8.05 -22.86
C VAL A 87 -0.52 8.80 -23.26
N VAL A 88 0.59 8.50 -22.60
CA VAL A 88 1.94 8.96 -22.98
C VAL A 88 2.70 7.75 -23.48
N GLU A 89 3.03 7.72 -24.78
CA GLU A 89 3.83 6.66 -25.37
C GLU A 89 5.31 7.00 -25.26
N THR A 90 6.09 6.07 -24.71
CA THR A 90 7.52 6.20 -24.56
C THR A 90 8.26 5.03 -25.22
N ASN A 91 9.58 5.10 -25.29
CA ASN A 91 10.41 3.98 -25.70
C ASN A 91 10.45 2.82 -24.69
N HIS A 92 9.90 3.02 -23.49
CA HIS A 92 9.81 2.01 -22.41
C HIS A 92 8.39 1.46 -22.21
N GLY A 93 7.46 1.82 -23.08
CA GLY A 93 6.05 1.44 -22.99
C GLY A 93 5.14 2.67 -22.90
N ALA A 94 3.86 2.44 -22.67
CA ALA A 94 2.87 3.50 -22.58
C ALA A 94 2.38 3.67 -21.13
N LEU A 95 2.18 4.92 -20.73
CA LEU A 95 1.70 5.31 -19.40
C LEU A 95 0.32 5.94 -19.52
N LEU A 96 -0.56 5.65 -18.58
CA LEU A 96 -1.84 6.32 -18.39
C LEU A 96 -1.64 7.53 -17.48
N VAL A 97 -2.08 8.69 -17.92
CA VAL A 97 -1.92 9.95 -17.20
C VAL A 97 -3.29 10.56 -16.92
N ARG A 98 -3.49 10.98 -15.70
CA ARG A 98 -4.64 11.78 -15.27
C ARG A 98 -4.17 12.95 -14.42
N THR A 99 -5.01 13.96 -14.27
CA THR A 99 -4.85 14.92 -13.19
C THR A 99 -5.58 14.43 -11.94
N ARG A 100 -5.17 14.87 -10.76
CA ARG A 100 -5.92 14.59 -9.53
C ARG A 100 -7.29 15.27 -9.61
N ASP A 101 -8.31 14.61 -9.07
CA ASP A 101 -9.63 15.19 -8.91
C ASP A 101 -9.66 16.09 -7.68
N GLY A 102 -10.38 17.20 -7.76
CA GLY A 102 -10.56 18.11 -6.65
C GLY A 102 -11.17 19.44 -7.08
N VAL A 103 -11.57 20.21 -6.09
CA VAL A 103 -12.05 21.58 -6.25
C VAL A 103 -10.87 22.54 -6.03
N PRO A 104 -10.54 23.42 -6.97
CA PRO A 104 -9.50 24.41 -6.77
C PRO A 104 -9.87 25.37 -5.64
N VAL A 105 -8.99 25.51 -4.68
CA VAL A 105 -9.14 26.43 -3.54
C VAL A 105 -7.92 27.32 -3.48
N LYS A 106 -8.17 28.59 -3.30
CA LYS A 106 -7.13 29.59 -3.04
C LYS A 106 -7.17 29.99 -1.57
N LEU A 107 -6.09 29.72 -0.84
CA LEU A 107 -5.86 30.24 0.50
C LEU A 107 -4.94 31.45 0.40
N ALA A 108 -5.19 32.48 1.20
CA ALA A 108 -4.40 33.68 1.18
C ALA A 108 -4.18 34.22 2.60
N TRP A 109 -3.02 34.84 2.80
CA TRP A 109 -2.66 35.50 4.04
C TRP A 109 -2.05 36.87 3.73
N GLN A 110 -2.32 37.87 4.60
CA GLN A 110 -1.67 39.16 4.56
C GLN A 110 -0.95 39.37 5.90
N GLY A 111 0.36 39.60 5.83
CA GLY A 111 1.22 39.78 6.99
C GLY A 111 2.47 40.60 6.65
N GLU A 112 3.52 40.42 7.46
CA GLU A 112 4.80 41.10 7.19
C GLU A 112 5.56 40.38 6.06
N PRO A 113 6.34 41.13 5.23
CA PRO A 113 7.19 40.50 4.21
C PRO A 113 8.20 39.51 4.81
N GLY A 114 8.40 38.38 4.13
CA GLY A 114 9.36 37.36 4.55
C GLY A 114 8.92 36.43 5.69
N GLN A 115 7.64 36.48 6.10
CA GLN A 115 7.12 35.55 7.10
C GLN A 115 7.03 34.13 6.54
N ALA A 116 7.34 33.12 7.36
CA ALA A 116 6.99 31.74 7.06
C ALA A 116 5.49 31.54 7.31
N VAL A 117 4.74 31.27 6.25
CA VAL A 117 3.29 31.01 6.31
C VAL A 117 2.99 29.70 5.60
N SER A 118 2.20 28.84 6.24
CA SER A 118 1.74 27.58 5.66
C SER A 118 0.29 27.28 6.04
N ALA A 119 -0.30 26.28 5.41
CA ALA A 119 -1.66 25.82 5.72
C ALA A 119 -1.63 24.42 6.30
N ALA A 120 -2.42 24.18 7.34
CA ALA A 120 -2.65 22.87 7.95
C ALA A 120 -4.14 22.59 8.02
N GLY A 121 -4.57 21.37 7.68
CA GLY A 121 -5.98 21.03 7.66
C GLY A 121 -6.22 19.55 7.36
N ASN A 122 -7.49 19.20 7.19
CA ASN A 122 -7.88 17.83 6.85
C ASN A 122 -7.42 17.34 5.47
N PHE A 123 -6.81 18.21 4.67
CA PHE A 123 -6.23 17.90 3.37
C PHE A 123 -4.75 17.48 3.43
N ASN A 124 -4.09 17.68 4.58
CA ASN A 124 -2.66 17.36 4.77
C ASN A 124 -2.36 16.85 6.19
N ASP A 125 -3.33 16.19 6.83
CA ASP A 125 -3.23 15.63 8.20
C ASP A 125 -2.75 16.63 9.24
N TRP A 126 -3.14 17.89 9.07
CA TRP A 126 -2.76 19.00 9.94
C TRP A 126 -1.25 19.29 9.97
N ASN A 127 -0.52 18.81 8.95
CA ASN A 127 0.92 19.06 8.83
C ASN A 127 1.20 20.51 8.39
N GLY A 128 1.56 21.37 9.34
CA GLY A 128 1.89 22.76 9.08
C GLY A 128 3.19 23.02 8.32
N ALA A 129 3.95 21.99 7.93
CA ALA A 129 5.18 22.16 7.15
C ALA A 129 4.98 21.83 5.64
N SER A 130 3.95 21.05 5.29
CA SER A 130 3.80 20.48 3.94
C SER A 130 3.23 21.42 2.88
N HIS A 131 2.52 22.49 3.27
CA HIS A 131 1.82 23.38 2.34
C HIS A 131 2.17 24.86 2.61
N PRO A 132 3.41 25.30 2.30
CA PRO A 132 3.81 26.68 2.45
C PRO A 132 3.05 27.60 1.47
N LEU A 133 2.64 28.77 1.95
CA LEU A 133 2.12 29.81 1.10
C LEU A 133 3.27 30.57 0.45
N THR A 134 3.19 30.80 -0.85
CA THR A 134 4.17 31.60 -1.59
C THR A 134 3.88 33.08 -1.43
N GLU A 135 4.91 33.88 -1.12
CA GLU A 135 4.81 35.34 -1.14
C GLU A 135 4.73 35.84 -2.58
N VAL A 136 3.54 36.24 -3.02
CA VAL A 136 3.26 36.72 -4.39
C VAL A 136 3.45 38.21 -4.55
N ALA A 137 3.50 38.95 -3.46
CA ALA A 137 3.88 40.37 -3.36
C ALA A 137 4.29 40.66 -1.91
N PRO A 138 5.05 41.73 -1.61
CA PRO A 138 5.49 42.01 -0.24
C PRO A 138 4.35 41.92 0.77
N GLY A 139 4.47 40.95 1.75
CA GLY A 139 3.48 40.69 2.76
C GLY A 139 2.19 39.99 2.29
N ARG A 140 2.08 39.62 1.01
CA ARG A 140 0.93 38.89 0.46
C ARG A 140 1.30 37.47 0.09
N TYR A 141 0.70 36.50 0.79
CA TYR A 141 0.98 35.06 0.65
C TYR A 141 -0.22 34.35 0.04
N GLN A 142 0.04 33.38 -0.80
CA GLN A 142 -1.00 32.59 -1.46
C GLN A 142 -0.59 31.12 -1.61
N LEU A 143 -1.59 30.24 -1.48
CA LEU A 143 -1.50 28.83 -1.81
C LEU A 143 -2.68 28.48 -2.73
N ASP A 144 -2.37 27.91 -3.88
CA ASP A 144 -3.36 27.24 -4.73
C ASP A 144 -3.40 25.76 -4.35
N LEU A 145 -4.53 25.32 -3.84
CA LEU A 145 -4.78 23.99 -3.30
C LEU A 145 -5.85 23.28 -4.13
N LEU A 146 -5.68 22.01 -4.37
CA LEU A 146 -6.71 21.13 -4.92
C LEU A 146 -7.25 20.26 -3.79
N ALA A 147 -8.46 20.54 -3.32
CA ALA A 147 -9.06 19.85 -2.19
C ALA A 147 -10.23 18.96 -2.62
N ALA A 148 -10.47 17.87 -1.89
CA ALA A 148 -11.63 17.00 -2.13
C ALA A 148 -12.94 17.78 -1.96
N PRO A 149 -14.00 17.49 -2.74
CA PRO A 149 -15.33 18.00 -2.47
C PRO A 149 -15.80 17.63 -1.06
N GLY A 150 -16.53 18.53 -0.40
CA GLY A 150 -16.98 18.35 0.98
C GLY A 150 -16.49 19.48 1.89
N GLU A 151 -16.23 19.16 3.15
CA GLU A 151 -15.74 20.16 4.11
C GLU A 151 -14.21 20.25 4.10
N LEU A 152 -13.69 21.40 3.72
CA LEU A 152 -12.30 21.78 3.93
C LEU A 152 -12.18 22.46 5.29
N ILE A 153 -11.49 21.83 6.23
CA ILE A 153 -11.26 22.35 7.58
C ILE A 153 -9.77 22.64 7.74
N TYR A 154 -9.40 23.86 8.11
CA TYR A 154 -8.00 24.28 8.09
C TYR A 154 -7.69 25.40 9.07
N LEU A 155 -6.39 25.61 9.31
CA LEU A 155 -5.76 26.75 9.94
C LEU A 155 -4.58 27.25 9.09
N LEU A 156 -4.19 28.49 9.26
CA LEU A 156 -2.94 29.03 8.73
C LEU A 156 -1.88 29.02 9.84
N LYS A 157 -0.72 28.42 9.57
CA LYS A 157 0.43 28.46 10.47
C LYS A 157 1.29 29.66 10.06
N VAL A 158 1.46 30.62 10.96
CA VAL A 158 2.29 31.82 10.78
C VAL A 158 3.39 31.81 11.83
N GLY A 159 4.61 31.50 11.42
CA GLY A 159 5.66 31.10 12.35
C GLY A 159 5.22 29.86 13.12
N GLU A 160 5.24 29.91 14.45
CA GLU A 160 4.81 28.77 15.29
C GLU A 160 3.31 28.83 15.72
N ARG A 161 2.55 29.81 15.21
CA ARG A 161 1.17 30.03 15.64
C ARG A 161 0.17 29.54 14.60
N TYR A 162 -0.80 28.74 15.04
CA TYR A 162 -1.95 28.33 14.22
C TYR A 162 -3.10 29.33 14.40
N LEU A 163 -3.56 29.91 13.30
CA LEU A 163 -4.55 30.97 13.27
C LEU A 163 -5.69 30.59 12.32
N ARG A 164 -6.91 30.99 12.67
CA ARG A 164 -8.01 30.96 11.69
C ARG A 164 -7.69 31.89 10.51
N ASP A 165 -8.17 31.51 9.34
CA ASP A 165 -8.13 32.40 8.17
C ASP A 165 -9.06 33.61 8.41
N PRO A 166 -8.51 34.83 8.55
CA PRO A 166 -9.32 36.01 8.81
C PRO A 166 -10.23 36.39 7.61
N ALA A 167 -9.91 35.92 6.41
CA ALA A 167 -10.72 36.12 5.23
C ALA A 167 -11.90 35.14 5.12
N ASN A 168 -11.94 34.10 5.98
CA ASN A 168 -12.99 33.11 5.99
C ASN A 168 -13.87 33.24 7.27
N PRO A 169 -15.11 33.75 7.17
CA PRO A 169 -15.98 33.90 8.32
C PRO A 169 -16.53 32.58 8.86
N ASP A 170 -16.58 31.51 8.04
CA ASP A 170 -17.13 30.21 8.43
C ASP A 170 -16.10 29.41 9.25
N SER A 171 -16.56 28.84 10.36
CA SER A 171 -15.69 28.13 11.29
C SER A 171 -16.46 27.03 12.04
N ILE A 172 -15.72 26.04 12.52
CA ILE A 172 -16.23 24.88 13.28
C ILE A 172 -15.41 24.72 14.57
N PRO A 173 -16.02 24.34 15.71
CA PRO A 173 -15.28 24.03 16.93
C PRO A 173 -14.29 22.88 16.68
N ASN A 174 -13.08 22.99 17.24
CA ASN A 174 -12.02 21.98 17.08
C ASN A 174 -12.00 20.90 18.18
N GLY A 175 -12.96 20.95 19.13
CA GLY A 175 -13.00 20.01 20.26
C GLY A 175 -12.01 20.32 21.40
N PHE A 176 -11.09 21.29 21.22
CA PHE A 176 -10.07 21.69 22.20
C PHE A 176 -10.27 23.12 22.74
N GLY A 177 -11.48 23.63 22.69
CA GLY A 177 -11.82 24.98 23.17
C GLY A 177 -11.46 26.10 22.18
N SER A 178 -11.13 25.81 20.93
CA SER A 178 -10.85 26.75 19.85
C SER A 178 -11.67 26.42 18.58
N TRP A 179 -11.41 27.14 17.50
CA TRP A 179 -12.15 27.04 16.25
C TRP A 179 -11.22 26.89 15.06
N ASN A 180 -11.61 26.05 14.08
CA ASN A 180 -10.96 25.92 12.77
C ASN A 180 -11.75 26.67 11.71
N SER A 181 -11.10 27.17 10.68
CA SER A 181 -11.75 27.70 9.47
C SER A 181 -12.38 26.57 8.68
N ARG A 182 -13.58 26.77 8.13
CA ARG A 182 -14.32 25.80 7.33
C ARG A 182 -14.71 26.39 5.98
N ARG A 183 -14.56 25.62 4.90
CA ARG A 183 -15.19 25.89 3.59
C ARG A 183 -15.93 24.65 3.13
N VAL A 184 -17.15 24.82 2.61
CA VAL A 184 -17.89 23.72 1.96
C VAL A 184 -17.58 23.81 0.46
N LEU A 185 -16.89 22.81 -0.05
CA LEU A 185 -16.47 22.73 -1.45
C LEU A 185 -17.49 21.90 -2.23
N GLN A 186 -18.10 22.51 -3.23
CA GLN A 186 -19.03 21.84 -4.12
C GLN A 186 -18.34 21.54 -5.46
N ASP A 187 -18.56 20.34 -5.96
CA ASP A 187 -18.12 19.95 -7.27
C ASP A 187 -19.17 20.31 -8.32
N GLU A 188 -19.02 21.47 -8.97
CA GLU A 188 -19.99 21.98 -9.95
C GLU A 188 -19.96 21.24 -11.30
N GLY A 189 -19.01 20.34 -11.52
CA GLY A 189 -18.79 19.70 -12.83
C GLY A 189 -19.73 18.53 -13.17
N GLY A 190 -20.71 18.21 -12.32
CA GLY A 190 -21.64 17.09 -12.49
C GLY A 190 -21.00 15.71 -12.26
N ALA A 191 -21.80 14.66 -12.27
CA ALA A 191 -21.31 13.31 -12.02
C ALA A 191 -20.30 12.85 -13.10
N PRO A 192 -19.18 12.20 -12.72
CA PRO A 192 -18.26 11.60 -13.69
C PRO A 192 -18.95 10.49 -14.50
N PRO A 193 -18.47 10.18 -15.72
CA PRO A 193 -18.99 9.05 -16.47
C PRO A 193 -18.68 7.75 -15.72
N ARG A 194 -19.59 6.80 -15.79
CA ARG A 194 -19.42 5.46 -15.21
C ARG A 194 -19.15 4.44 -16.31
N LEU A 195 -18.18 3.58 -16.07
CA LEU A 195 -17.80 2.50 -16.97
C LEU A 195 -17.97 1.17 -16.25
N ARG A 196 -18.86 0.30 -16.73
CA ARG A 196 -19.14 -1.01 -16.16
C ARG A 196 -18.82 -2.11 -17.14
N ARG A 197 -18.21 -3.18 -16.68
CA ARG A 197 -17.85 -4.34 -17.50
C ARG A 197 -19.09 -5.15 -17.88
N LEU A 198 -19.17 -5.56 -19.15
CA LEU A 198 -20.20 -6.46 -19.66
C LEU A 198 -19.63 -7.85 -20.01
N GLY A 199 -18.32 -7.98 -20.10
CA GLY A 199 -17.62 -9.21 -20.45
C GLY A 199 -16.77 -9.06 -21.71
N TRP A 200 -16.14 -10.16 -22.13
CA TRP A 200 -15.37 -10.20 -23.36
C TRP A 200 -15.62 -11.50 -24.16
N THR A 201 -15.34 -11.45 -25.47
CA THR A 201 -15.45 -12.58 -26.36
C THR A 201 -14.20 -12.73 -27.22
N ARG A 202 -13.85 -13.95 -27.60
CA ARG A 202 -12.78 -14.21 -28.57
C ARG A 202 -13.24 -13.94 -29.97
N GLN A 203 -12.37 -13.32 -30.80
CA GLN A 203 -12.56 -13.13 -32.24
C GLN A 203 -11.25 -13.48 -32.96
N GLY A 204 -11.12 -14.68 -33.46
CA GLY A 204 -9.87 -15.22 -33.97
C GLY A 204 -8.83 -15.33 -32.86
N GLU A 205 -7.65 -14.76 -33.08
CA GLU A 205 -6.60 -14.66 -32.08
C GLU A 205 -6.78 -13.48 -31.09
N GLY A 206 -7.67 -12.55 -31.44
CA GLY A 206 -7.96 -11.36 -30.66
C GLY A 206 -9.15 -11.51 -29.71
N ARG A 207 -9.49 -10.42 -29.06
CA ARG A 207 -10.62 -10.32 -28.12
C ARG A 207 -11.41 -9.03 -28.34
N VAL A 208 -12.68 -9.05 -27.98
CA VAL A 208 -13.53 -7.86 -27.91
C VAL A 208 -14.05 -7.74 -26.48
N VAL A 209 -13.62 -6.69 -25.77
CA VAL A 209 -14.10 -6.36 -24.44
C VAL A 209 -15.24 -5.35 -24.57
N SER A 210 -16.33 -5.58 -23.86
CA SER A 210 -17.53 -4.74 -23.88
C SER A 210 -17.77 -4.06 -22.55
N PHE A 211 -18.15 -2.78 -22.62
CA PHE A 211 -18.50 -1.95 -21.46
C PHE A 211 -19.83 -1.25 -21.67
N LEU A 212 -20.58 -1.06 -20.58
CA LEU A 212 -21.66 -0.09 -20.48
C LEU A 212 -21.06 1.22 -19.96
N ALA A 213 -21.23 2.30 -20.72
CA ALA A 213 -20.69 3.62 -20.40
C ALA A 213 -21.82 4.63 -20.21
N GLU A 214 -22.12 4.94 -18.94
CA GLU A 214 -23.19 5.87 -18.56
C GLU A 214 -22.63 7.28 -18.41
N GLY A 215 -23.43 8.29 -18.78
CA GLY A 215 -23.09 9.68 -18.63
C GLY A 215 -22.02 10.21 -19.59
N LEU A 216 -21.72 9.50 -20.68
CA LEU A 216 -20.89 9.99 -21.78
C LEU A 216 -21.69 11.00 -22.61
N GLY A 217 -21.18 12.20 -22.81
CA GLY A 217 -21.72 13.17 -23.75
C GLY A 217 -21.25 12.95 -25.20
N ALA A 218 -21.41 13.97 -26.02
CA ALA A 218 -20.84 14.00 -27.37
C ALA A 218 -19.33 14.29 -27.36
N ASP A 219 -18.84 14.95 -26.30
CA ASP A 219 -17.47 15.37 -26.05
C ASP A 219 -16.63 14.33 -25.29
N TRP A 220 -16.97 13.05 -25.43
CA TRP A 220 -16.26 11.98 -24.78
C TRP A 220 -14.91 11.68 -25.41
N SER A 221 -13.99 11.22 -24.59
CA SER A 221 -12.69 10.69 -25.01
C SER A 221 -12.36 9.43 -24.19
N TRP A 222 -11.32 8.72 -24.59
CA TRP A 222 -10.87 7.51 -23.91
C TRP A 222 -9.34 7.44 -23.86
N ALA A 223 -8.83 6.63 -22.97
CA ALA A 223 -7.44 6.21 -22.89
C ALA A 223 -7.38 4.74 -22.54
N GLY A 224 -6.44 4.00 -23.14
CA GLY A 224 -6.34 2.57 -22.85
C GLY A 224 -5.02 1.95 -23.27
N LEU A 225 -4.65 0.89 -22.53
CA LEU A 225 -3.47 0.06 -22.77
C LEU A 225 -3.87 -1.40 -22.89
N HIS A 226 -3.24 -2.12 -23.82
CA HIS A 226 -3.22 -3.57 -23.87
C HIS A 226 -1.83 -4.05 -23.48
N GLY A 227 -1.70 -4.67 -22.30
CA GLY A 227 -0.41 -4.83 -21.65
C GLY A 227 0.23 -3.46 -21.37
N ASN A 228 1.40 -3.22 -21.94
CA ASN A 228 2.15 -1.95 -21.86
C ASN A 228 2.11 -1.11 -23.16
N GLN A 229 1.19 -1.42 -24.07
CA GLN A 229 1.06 -0.74 -25.37
C GLN A 229 -0.22 0.09 -25.42
N ALA A 230 -0.13 1.30 -26.00
CA ALA A 230 -1.28 2.13 -26.26
C ALA A 230 -2.24 1.45 -27.26
N LEU A 231 -3.54 1.59 -27.02
CA LEU A 231 -4.55 1.14 -27.97
C LEU A 231 -4.55 2.04 -29.22
N ALA A 232 -4.69 1.42 -30.40
CA ALA A 232 -4.90 2.16 -31.64
C ALA A 232 -6.26 2.89 -31.61
N GLU A 233 -6.35 4.06 -32.23
CA GLU A 233 -7.59 4.84 -32.30
C GLU A 233 -8.78 4.04 -32.84
N THR A 234 -8.54 3.13 -33.80
CA THR A 234 -9.54 2.25 -34.35
C THR A 234 -9.98 1.09 -33.47
N ALA A 235 -9.32 0.90 -32.32
CA ALA A 235 -9.64 -0.19 -31.41
C ALA A 235 -11.00 -0.03 -30.71
N VAL A 236 -11.47 1.21 -30.53
CA VAL A 236 -12.67 1.52 -29.76
C VAL A 236 -13.82 1.91 -30.66
N SER A 237 -14.99 1.30 -30.45
CA SER A 237 -16.24 1.66 -31.11
C SER A 237 -17.35 1.87 -30.08
N ARG A 238 -18.27 2.81 -30.38
CA ARG A 238 -19.43 3.13 -29.54
C ARG A 238 -20.75 2.86 -30.29
N ALA A 239 -21.69 2.20 -29.63
CA ALA A 239 -23.04 2.02 -30.08
C ALA A 239 -24.02 2.29 -28.94
N GLY A 240 -24.63 3.48 -28.94
CA GLY A 240 -25.40 3.98 -27.78
C GLY A 240 -24.50 4.12 -26.55
N ASP A 241 -24.87 3.46 -25.45
CA ASP A 241 -24.11 3.42 -24.22
C ASP A 241 -23.14 2.22 -24.15
N THR A 242 -23.05 1.42 -25.20
CA THR A 242 -22.10 0.31 -25.26
C THR A 242 -20.82 0.71 -25.98
N LEU A 243 -19.69 0.49 -25.29
CA LEU A 243 -18.35 0.59 -25.87
C LEU A 243 -17.80 -0.81 -26.12
N ARG A 244 -17.13 -0.99 -27.26
CA ARG A 244 -16.41 -2.23 -27.60
C ARG A 244 -14.97 -1.89 -27.90
N VAL A 245 -14.06 -2.58 -27.20
CA VAL A 245 -12.61 -2.46 -27.36
C VAL A 245 -12.10 -3.73 -28.03
N ARG A 246 -11.57 -3.60 -29.25
CA ARG A 246 -10.96 -4.71 -29.98
C ARG A 246 -9.49 -4.79 -29.69
N LEU A 247 -9.04 -5.96 -29.30
CA LEU A 247 -7.65 -6.27 -28.97
C LEU A 247 -7.12 -7.29 -29.97
N GLY A 248 -5.85 -7.14 -30.36
CA GLY A 248 -5.12 -8.15 -31.11
C GLY A 248 -4.75 -9.37 -30.27
N ALA A 249 -3.80 -10.16 -30.75
CA ALA A 249 -3.18 -11.21 -29.93
C ALA A 249 -2.57 -10.60 -28.65
N GLY A 250 -2.65 -11.36 -27.56
CA GLY A 250 -2.12 -10.92 -26.26
C GLY A 250 -0.62 -10.63 -26.28
N PRO A 251 -0.11 -9.97 -25.23
CA PRO A 251 1.31 -9.70 -25.10
C PRO A 251 2.09 -11.02 -25.03
N THR A 252 3.31 -11.01 -25.54
CA THR A 252 4.19 -12.21 -25.52
C THR A 252 4.82 -12.47 -24.18
N LEU A 253 4.83 -11.47 -23.28
CA LEU A 253 5.36 -11.53 -21.91
C LEU A 253 4.39 -10.84 -20.96
N GLY A 254 4.24 -11.40 -19.76
CA GLY A 254 3.36 -10.88 -18.74
C GLY A 254 1.88 -11.22 -18.93
N PRO A 255 1.03 -10.85 -17.94
CA PRO A 255 -0.40 -11.12 -17.97
C PRO A 255 -1.09 -10.35 -19.10
N ASP A 256 -2.03 -11.01 -19.79
CA ASP A 256 -2.85 -10.39 -20.81
C ASP A 256 -3.97 -9.58 -20.16
N ARG A 257 -3.88 -8.25 -20.24
CA ARG A 257 -4.84 -7.33 -19.61
C ARG A 257 -5.07 -6.06 -20.39
N LEU A 258 -6.34 -5.63 -20.40
CA LEU A 258 -6.77 -4.33 -20.87
C LEU A 258 -6.92 -3.36 -19.72
N ARG A 259 -6.28 -2.21 -19.79
CA ARG A 259 -6.58 -1.05 -18.93
C ARG A 259 -7.30 -0.02 -19.76
N PHE A 260 -8.49 0.40 -19.34
CA PHE A 260 -9.35 1.27 -20.15
C PHE A 260 -10.14 2.25 -19.28
N ALA A 261 -10.20 3.51 -19.70
CA ALA A 261 -10.97 4.54 -19.05
C ALA A 261 -11.56 5.52 -20.07
N VAL A 262 -12.64 6.20 -19.65
CA VAL A 262 -13.32 7.21 -20.46
C VAL A 262 -13.38 8.54 -19.73
N SER A 263 -13.56 9.60 -20.50
CA SER A 263 -13.74 10.97 -19.98
C SER A 263 -14.86 11.68 -20.72
N ARG A 264 -15.54 12.62 -20.03
CA ARG A 264 -16.43 13.63 -20.60
C ARG A 264 -15.88 14.99 -20.20
N GLY A 265 -15.31 15.72 -21.16
CA GLY A 265 -14.46 16.86 -20.85
C GLY A 265 -13.32 16.43 -19.90
N THR A 266 -13.16 17.11 -18.78
CA THR A 266 -12.16 16.78 -17.76
C THR A 266 -12.65 15.74 -16.71
N ARG A 267 -13.92 15.38 -16.74
CA ARG A 267 -14.51 14.35 -15.86
C ARG A 267 -14.13 12.96 -16.30
N ARG A 268 -13.62 12.14 -15.41
CA ARG A 268 -13.03 10.84 -15.70
C ARG A 268 -13.78 9.71 -15.02
N SER A 269 -13.96 8.61 -15.73
CA SER A 269 -14.34 7.35 -15.07
C SER A 269 -13.20 6.82 -14.22
N THR A 270 -13.51 5.93 -13.30
CA THR A 270 -12.49 5.03 -12.74
C THR A 270 -11.83 4.22 -13.85
N LEU A 271 -10.54 3.90 -13.67
CA LEU A 271 -9.82 3.00 -14.57
C LEU A 271 -10.35 1.58 -14.41
N GLN A 272 -10.69 0.95 -15.53
CA GLN A 272 -11.07 -0.46 -15.60
C GLN A 272 -9.86 -1.29 -16.01
N THR A 273 -9.55 -2.36 -15.27
CA THR A 273 -8.56 -3.35 -15.66
C THR A 273 -9.24 -4.69 -15.88
N VAL A 274 -9.29 -5.18 -17.12
CA VAL A 274 -9.87 -6.47 -17.49
C VAL A 274 -8.73 -7.45 -17.72
N PHE A 275 -8.71 -8.52 -16.95
CA PHE A 275 -7.72 -9.59 -17.09
C PHE A 275 -8.25 -10.63 -18.08
N LEU A 276 -7.45 -10.94 -19.06
CA LEU A 276 -7.83 -11.73 -20.23
C LEU A 276 -7.23 -13.14 -20.22
N ASP A 277 -6.46 -13.45 -19.19
CA ASP A 277 -5.88 -14.77 -18.93
C ASP A 277 -5.91 -15.11 -17.42
N SER A 278 -5.47 -16.31 -17.08
CA SER A 278 -5.40 -16.82 -15.70
C SER A 278 -4.00 -16.73 -15.08
N ALA A 279 -3.05 -16.06 -15.75
CA ALA A 279 -1.71 -15.88 -15.17
C ALA A 279 -1.79 -15.17 -13.81
N PHE A 280 -0.92 -15.55 -12.88
CA PHE A 280 -0.87 -14.94 -11.57
C PHE A 280 -0.58 -13.44 -11.68
N VAL A 281 -1.34 -12.67 -10.94
CA VAL A 281 -1.11 -11.24 -10.69
C VAL A 281 -1.24 -10.97 -9.20
N TRP A 282 -0.60 -9.91 -8.70
CA TRP A 282 -0.60 -9.63 -7.25
C TRP A 282 -1.98 -9.35 -6.66
N GLN A 283 -2.97 -8.98 -7.47
CA GLN A 283 -4.38 -8.94 -7.04
C GLN A 283 -4.93 -10.31 -6.62
N ASP A 284 -4.30 -11.42 -7.05
CA ASP A 284 -4.66 -12.78 -6.65
C ASP A 284 -4.06 -13.19 -5.30
N ALA A 285 -3.15 -12.39 -4.76
CA ALA A 285 -2.49 -12.71 -3.51
C ALA A 285 -3.45 -12.54 -2.32
N VAL A 286 -3.28 -13.42 -1.36
CA VAL A 286 -3.66 -13.29 0.04
C VAL A 286 -2.39 -13.50 0.82
N VAL A 287 -1.87 -12.42 1.41
CA VAL A 287 -0.58 -12.42 2.08
C VAL A 287 -0.75 -12.78 3.55
N TYR A 288 0.10 -13.63 4.05
CA TYR A 288 0.20 -13.97 5.47
C TYR A 288 1.48 -13.37 6.04
N ALA A 289 1.34 -12.42 6.95
CA ALA A 289 2.44 -11.71 7.59
C ALA A 289 2.85 -12.43 8.88
N LEU A 290 4.12 -12.78 9.02
CA LEU A 290 4.60 -13.51 10.18
C LEU A 290 5.95 -12.97 10.69
N MET A 291 6.03 -12.89 12.03
CA MET A 291 7.25 -12.56 12.76
C MET A 291 7.93 -13.87 13.17
N PRO A 292 9.13 -14.20 12.69
CA PRO A 292 9.77 -15.50 12.94
C PRO A 292 9.82 -15.87 14.42
N ASP A 293 10.34 -14.99 15.28
CA ASP A 293 10.46 -15.22 16.72
C ASP A 293 9.14 -15.57 17.41
N ARG A 294 8.01 -15.15 16.86
CA ARG A 294 6.67 -15.27 17.48
C ARG A 294 5.78 -16.29 16.79
N PHE A 295 6.29 -16.97 15.76
CA PHE A 295 5.46 -17.87 14.98
C PHE A 295 5.52 -19.32 15.51
N ARG A 296 6.62 -20.02 15.33
CA ARG A 296 6.79 -21.39 15.79
C ARG A 296 8.26 -21.69 16.04
N ASN A 297 8.57 -22.26 17.21
CA ASN A 297 9.90 -22.79 17.50
C ASN A 297 10.04 -24.16 16.82
N GLY A 298 10.95 -24.28 15.87
CA GLY A 298 11.25 -25.52 15.16
C GLY A 298 12.57 -26.15 15.58
N ASP A 299 13.50 -25.36 16.12
CA ASP A 299 14.80 -25.80 16.61
C ASP A 299 15.14 -25.17 17.97
N PRO A 300 14.73 -25.78 19.08
CA PRO A 300 15.06 -25.25 20.41
C PRO A 300 16.55 -25.12 20.72
N ALA A 301 17.44 -25.65 19.88
CA ALA A 301 18.88 -25.54 20.09
C ALA A 301 19.45 -24.15 19.72
N ASN A 302 18.72 -23.38 18.92
CA ASN A 302 19.08 -21.99 18.58
C ASN A 302 18.50 -20.95 19.55
N ASP A 303 17.68 -21.36 20.52
CA ASP A 303 17.09 -20.46 21.51
C ASP A 303 18.17 -19.78 22.36
N ALA A 304 18.24 -18.45 22.29
CA ALA A 304 19.18 -17.66 23.05
C ALA A 304 18.55 -16.36 23.59
N PRO A 305 17.62 -16.45 24.56
CA PRO A 305 17.03 -15.25 25.16
C PRO A 305 18.08 -14.43 25.89
N VAL A 306 17.96 -13.11 25.80
CA VAL A 306 18.89 -12.17 26.46
C VAL A 306 18.61 -12.16 27.97
N ARG A 307 19.68 -12.13 28.76
CA ARG A 307 19.60 -12.02 30.22
C ARG A 307 19.82 -10.59 30.65
N HIS A 308 18.79 -9.95 31.15
CA HIS A 308 18.83 -8.60 31.70
C HIS A 308 17.85 -8.49 32.89
N PRO A 309 18.19 -7.84 34.02
CA PRO A 309 17.35 -7.83 35.22
C PRO A 309 15.97 -7.18 34.99
N ASP A 310 15.89 -6.16 34.14
CA ASP A 310 14.69 -5.38 33.93
C ASP A 310 13.97 -5.75 32.60
N LEU A 311 14.46 -6.76 31.87
CA LEU A 311 13.86 -7.22 30.63
C LEU A 311 12.73 -8.23 30.92
N LEU A 312 11.54 -7.90 30.52
CA LEU A 312 10.36 -8.77 30.69
C LEU A 312 10.20 -9.73 29.52
N GLY A 313 9.59 -10.90 29.77
CA GLY A 313 9.42 -11.96 28.79
C GLY A 313 8.79 -11.54 27.46
N PRO A 314 7.69 -10.74 27.43
CA PRO A 314 7.10 -10.29 26.17
C PRO A 314 8.03 -9.47 25.27
N ALA A 315 9.01 -8.75 25.81
CA ALA A 315 9.99 -7.96 25.07
C ALA A 315 11.29 -8.72 24.76
N ASN A 316 11.37 -10.01 25.10
CA ASN A 316 12.54 -10.86 24.84
C ASN A 316 12.26 -11.88 23.72
N TRP A 317 13.30 -12.49 23.22
CA TRP A 317 13.25 -13.61 22.29
C TRP A 317 12.41 -14.78 22.87
N GLN A 318 11.54 -15.37 22.02
CA GLN A 318 10.66 -16.48 22.41
C GLN A 318 10.91 -17.76 21.59
N GLY A 319 11.90 -17.76 20.71
CA GLY A 319 12.45 -18.94 20.07
C GLY A 319 11.73 -19.39 18.80
N GLY A 320 10.79 -18.62 18.24
CA GLY A 320 10.29 -18.91 16.90
C GLY A 320 11.36 -18.71 15.83
N ASP A 321 11.37 -19.53 14.76
CA ASP A 321 12.47 -19.62 13.82
C ASP A 321 12.05 -20.05 12.40
N LEU A 322 13.01 -20.07 11.47
CA LEU A 322 12.81 -20.53 10.10
C LEU A 322 12.51 -22.03 10.02
N ALA A 323 13.00 -22.85 10.96
CA ALA A 323 12.68 -24.28 11.02
C ALA A 323 11.20 -24.50 11.35
N GLY A 324 10.63 -23.68 12.25
CA GLY A 324 9.21 -23.70 12.55
C GLY A 324 8.35 -23.25 11.37
N ILE A 325 8.79 -22.23 10.60
CA ILE A 325 8.12 -21.81 9.37
C ILE A 325 8.16 -22.93 8.32
N LEU A 326 9.33 -23.55 8.11
CA LEU A 326 9.49 -24.68 7.19
C LEU A 326 8.59 -25.86 7.58
N ALA A 327 8.52 -26.18 8.86
CA ALA A 327 7.61 -27.23 9.37
C ALA A 327 6.14 -26.92 9.05
N CYS A 328 5.70 -25.66 9.20
CA CYS A 328 4.34 -25.26 8.83
C CYS A 328 4.07 -25.35 7.32
N LEU A 329 5.07 -25.08 6.47
CA LEU A 329 4.98 -25.29 5.02
C LEU A 329 4.85 -26.79 4.72
N ASP A 330 5.69 -27.64 5.33
CA ASP A 330 5.68 -29.10 5.14
C ASP A 330 4.37 -29.75 5.60
N GLU A 331 3.86 -29.32 6.73
CA GLU A 331 2.55 -29.74 7.26
C GLU A 331 1.38 -29.21 6.44
N GLY A 332 1.61 -28.25 5.51
CA GLY A 332 0.61 -27.63 4.66
C GLY A 332 -0.33 -26.68 5.41
N TYR A 333 0.12 -26.05 6.48
CA TYR A 333 -0.67 -25.08 7.25
C TYR A 333 -1.19 -23.94 6.38
N PHE A 334 -0.29 -23.23 5.68
CA PHE A 334 -0.62 -22.10 4.81
C PHE A 334 -1.53 -22.51 3.65
N ARG A 335 -1.31 -23.70 3.08
CA ARG A 335 -2.17 -24.24 2.01
C ARG A 335 -3.58 -24.53 2.51
N ARG A 336 -3.74 -25.09 3.74
CA ARG A 336 -5.07 -25.30 4.34
C ARG A 336 -5.77 -24.00 4.64
N LEU A 337 -5.06 -22.99 5.13
CA LEU A 337 -5.60 -21.64 5.32
C LEU A 337 -5.98 -20.99 3.98
N GLY A 338 -5.30 -21.37 2.88
CA GLY A 338 -5.59 -20.90 1.53
C GLY A 338 -4.78 -19.66 1.12
N VAL A 339 -3.85 -19.19 1.93
CA VAL A 339 -2.94 -18.08 1.57
C VAL A 339 -1.94 -18.53 0.50
N ASN A 340 -1.45 -17.58 -0.30
CA ASN A 340 -0.53 -17.86 -1.41
C ASN A 340 0.64 -16.88 -1.50
N ALA A 341 0.83 -16.07 -0.48
CA ALA A 341 2.03 -15.28 -0.29
C ALA A 341 2.37 -15.20 1.19
N LEU A 342 3.65 -15.18 1.52
CA LEU A 342 4.18 -14.95 2.86
C LEU A 342 4.87 -13.59 2.88
N TRP A 343 4.65 -12.79 3.90
CA TRP A 343 5.49 -11.68 4.27
C TRP A 343 6.24 -12.08 5.54
N ILE A 344 7.53 -12.32 5.41
CA ILE A 344 8.43 -12.66 6.51
C ILE A 344 9.08 -11.37 7.01
N TYR A 345 9.00 -11.12 8.30
CA TYR A 345 9.58 -9.95 8.95
C TYR A 345 11.09 -9.97 8.85
N PRO A 346 11.80 -8.85 9.17
CA PRO A 346 13.23 -8.75 8.88
C PRO A 346 14.00 -9.92 9.50
N LEU A 347 14.90 -10.50 8.72
CA LEU A 347 15.74 -11.63 9.13
C LEU A 347 17.17 -11.22 9.47
N ASN A 348 17.47 -9.93 9.36
CA ASN A 348 18.81 -9.40 9.62
C ASN A 348 19.29 -9.74 11.02
N GLU A 349 20.60 -10.08 11.11
CA GLU A 349 21.30 -10.21 12.39
C GLU A 349 21.04 -8.98 13.27
N SER A 350 20.66 -9.21 14.51
CA SER A 350 20.31 -8.20 15.50
C SER A 350 21.32 -8.18 16.65
N THR A 351 21.23 -7.18 17.52
CA THR A 351 22.11 -7.08 18.69
C THR A 351 21.85 -8.21 19.70
N ASP A 352 22.91 -8.66 20.37
CA ASP A 352 22.87 -9.64 21.45
C ASP A 352 22.48 -9.03 22.81
N GLN A 353 22.18 -7.74 22.84
CA GLN A 353 21.87 -6.99 24.05
C GLN A 353 20.41 -6.55 24.09
N ALA A 354 19.95 -6.23 25.30
CA ALA A 354 18.72 -5.48 25.48
C ALA A 354 19.02 -3.99 25.48
N TRP A 355 18.11 -3.21 24.91
CA TRP A 355 18.19 -1.76 24.83
C TRP A 355 16.94 -1.13 25.40
N GLN A 356 17.11 0.07 25.96
CA GLN A 356 16.02 0.81 26.59
C GLN A 356 15.37 1.72 25.57
N GLU A 357 14.04 1.61 25.38
CA GLU A 357 13.30 2.51 24.49
C GLU A 357 13.32 3.96 24.99
N TYR A 358 13.29 4.92 24.07
CA TYR A 358 13.27 6.34 24.37
C TYR A 358 11.95 6.82 25.00
N PRO A 359 10.76 6.36 24.59
CA PRO A 359 9.50 6.75 25.23
C PRO A 359 9.43 6.30 26.69
N GLU A 360 8.82 7.13 27.53
CA GLU A 360 8.44 6.73 28.88
C GLU A 360 7.49 5.52 28.88
N PRO A 361 7.65 4.54 29.73
CA PRO A 361 8.50 4.50 30.93
C PRO A 361 9.91 3.90 30.69
N HIS A 362 10.44 3.97 29.48
CA HIS A 362 11.80 3.50 29.13
C HIS A 362 11.99 1.99 29.39
N ARG A 363 11.12 1.16 28.82
CA ARG A 363 11.18 -0.31 28.96
C ARG A 363 12.34 -0.89 28.18
N TRP A 364 12.80 -2.06 28.61
CA TRP A 364 13.87 -2.81 27.95
C TRP A 364 13.29 -3.77 26.90
N TYR A 365 13.89 -3.78 25.72
CA TYR A 365 13.57 -4.65 24.59
C TYR A 365 14.81 -5.32 24.01
N THR A 366 14.61 -6.42 23.33
CA THR A 366 15.60 -7.04 22.44
C THR A 366 15.19 -6.88 20.99
N GLY A 367 16.10 -7.16 20.06
CA GLY A 367 15.83 -7.04 18.63
C GLY A 367 15.04 -8.20 18.02
N TYR A 368 14.24 -8.94 18.79
CA TYR A 368 13.49 -10.13 18.36
C TYR A 368 12.58 -9.89 17.13
N HIS A 369 12.19 -8.65 16.93
CA HIS A 369 11.31 -8.23 15.84
C HIS A 369 12.06 -8.03 14.50
N GLY A 370 13.40 -7.99 14.49
CA GLY A 370 14.24 -7.84 13.30
C GLY A 370 14.50 -6.40 12.84
N TYR A 371 13.83 -5.40 13.44
CA TYR A 371 13.96 -3.98 13.02
C TYR A 371 15.20 -3.27 13.58
N TRP A 372 16.13 -3.99 14.18
CA TRP A 372 17.43 -3.48 14.65
C TRP A 372 18.61 -4.13 13.91
N PRO A 373 18.76 -3.91 12.59
CA PRO A 373 19.77 -4.61 11.80
C PRO A 373 21.18 -4.19 12.22
N VAL A 374 22.00 -5.14 12.65
CA VAL A 374 23.44 -4.97 12.90
C VAL A 374 24.31 -5.47 11.72
N HIS A 375 23.71 -6.17 10.77
CA HIS A 375 24.38 -6.57 9.54
C HIS A 375 23.42 -6.56 8.35
N PRO A 376 23.83 -6.01 7.18
CA PRO A 376 22.91 -5.80 6.06
C PRO A 376 22.37 -7.08 5.43
N THR A 377 23.14 -8.20 5.45
CA THR A 377 22.79 -9.42 4.69
C THR A 377 23.00 -10.72 5.46
N ARG A 378 23.38 -10.69 6.73
CA ARG A 378 23.46 -11.91 7.56
C ARG A 378 22.13 -12.14 8.24
N ILE A 379 21.73 -13.41 8.28
CA ILE A 379 20.53 -13.85 8.98
C ILE A 379 20.85 -13.95 10.48
N GLU A 380 19.91 -13.55 11.32
CA GLU A 380 19.93 -13.69 12.77
C GLU A 380 20.11 -15.18 13.13
N PRO A 381 21.17 -15.56 13.89
CA PRO A 381 21.42 -16.98 14.23
C PRO A 381 20.28 -17.64 15.00
N ARG A 382 19.49 -16.89 15.78
CA ARG A 382 18.29 -17.41 16.47
C ARG A 382 17.17 -17.79 15.52
N PHE A 383 17.19 -17.26 14.29
CA PHE A 383 16.25 -17.67 13.23
C PHE A 383 16.77 -18.83 12.39
N GLY A 384 18.07 -19.10 12.41
CA GLY A 384 18.71 -20.12 11.61
C GLY A 384 19.78 -19.55 10.67
N ASP A 385 19.92 -20.14 9.49
CA ASP A 385 20.97 -19.77 8.53
C ASP A 385 20.44 -19.54 7.11
N SER A 386 21.34 -19.15 6.22
CA SER A 386 21.04 -18.88 4.81
C SER A 386 20.55 -20.11 4.05
N LEU A 387 21.01 -21.32 4.39
CA LEU A 387 20.56 -22.55 3.76
C LEU A 387 19.13 -22.86 4.13
N LEU A 388 18.79 -22.70 5.40
CA LEU A 388 17.44 -22.91 5.92
C LEU A 388 16.44 -21.89 5.33
N PHE A 389 16.84 -20.62 5.22
CA PHE A 389 15.98 -19.62 4.57
C PHE A 389 15.76 -19.94 3.08
N ARG A 390 16.79 -20.38 2.36
CA ARG A 390 16.63 -20.88 0.99
C ARG A 390 15.61 -22.02 0.93
N GLN A 391 15.67 -22.98 1.85
CA GLN A 391 14.71 -24.09 1.91
C GLN A 391 13.29 -23.60 2.15
N VAL A 392 13.09 -22.59 3.01
CA VAL A 392 11.77 -21.98 3.24
C VAL A 392 11.22 -21.39 1.94
N VAL A 393 12.03 -20.59 1.22
CA VAL A 393 11.58 -19.95 -0.04
C VAL A 393 11.31 -21.01 -1.12
N ASP A 394 12.22 -21.96 -1.33
CA ASP A 394 12.06 -23.04 -2.32
C ASP A 394 10.81 -23.88 -2.02
N ARG A 395 10.52 -24.16 -0.73
CA ARG A 395 9.33 -24.90 -0.32
C ARG A 395 8.05 -24.10 -0.54
N ALA A 396 8.07 -22.78 -0.29
CA ALA A 396 6.94 -21.90 -0.58
C ALA A 396 6.67 -21.88 -2.10
N HIS A 397 7.69 -21.71 -2.91
CA HIS A 397 7.58 -21.74 -4.38
C HIS A 397 7.07 -23.07 -4.92
N ALA A 398 7.52 -24.20 -4.34
CA ALA A 398 7.02 -25.53 -4.71
C ALA A 398 5.52 -25.74 -4.38
N GLN A 399 4.92 -24.84 -3.61
CA GLN A 399 3.49 -24.80 -3.29
C GLN A 399 2.76 -23.62 -3.98
N ASP A 400 3.33 -23.05 -5.03
CA ASP A 400 2.81 -21.89 -5.76
C ASP A 400 2.60 -20.64 -4.87
N MET A 401 3.36 -20.53 -3.79
CA MET A 401 3.33 -19.37 -2.91
C MET A 401 4.44 -18.39 -3.27
N ARG A 402 4.23 -17.11 -3.00
CA ARG A 402 5.21 -16.02 -3.14
C ARG A 402 5.79 -15.67 -1.78
N VAL A 403 7.01 -15.13 -1.77
CA VAL A 403 7.69 -14.72 -0.54
C VAL A 403 8.14 -13.27 -0.64
N LEU A 404 7.63 -12.45 0.26
CA LEU A 404 8.07 -11.07 0.52
C LEU A 404 8.95 -11.08 1.76
N LEU A 405 10.05 -10.36 1.71
CA LEU A 405 10.87 -10.06 2.90
C LEU A 405 10.64 -8.62 3.32
N ASP A 406 10.65 -8.37 4.63
CA ASP A 406 10.65 -7.02 5.16
C ASP A 406 12.05 -6.40 5.03
N LEU A 407 12.15 -5.24 4.39
CA LEU A 407 13.40 -4.51 4.22
C LEU A 407 13.42 -3.25 5.08
N VAL A 408 14.30 -3.23 6.07
CA VAL A 408 14.57 -2.06 6.90
C VAL A 408 15.62 -1.21 6.19
N ALA A 409 15.19 -0.09 5.63
CA ALA A 409 16.06 0.78 4.87
C ALA A 409 16.25 2.17 5.50
N ASN A 410 15.39 2.57 6.44
CA ASN A 410 15.43 3.89 7.06
C ASN A 410 16.65 4.07 8.00
N HIS A 411 16.94 3.07 8.78
CA HIS A 411 17.93 3.12 9.86
C HIS A 411 18.67 1.80 10.00
N VAL A 412 19.73 1.81 10.78
CA VAL A 412 20.46 0.63 11.24
C VAL A 412 20.64 0.70 12.76
N HIS A 413 21.06 -0.40 13.38
CA HIS A 413 21.51 -0.35 14.77
C HIS A 413 22.90 0.28 14.86
N GLN A 414 23.25 0.93 15.98
CA GLN A 414 24.55 1.58 16.15
C GLN A 414 25.76 0.61 16.06
N GLU A 415 25.54 -0.71 16.20
CA GLU A 415 26.55 -1.75 16.01
C GLU A 415 26.78 -2.14 14.54
N HIS A 416 26.01 -1.57 13.60
CA HIS A 416 26.13 -1.86 12.18
C HIS A 416 27.48 -1.35 11.64
N PRO A 417 28.19 -2.12 10.75
CA PRO A 417 29.47 -1.71 10.20
C PRO A 417 29.48 -0.31 9.56
N TRP A 418 28.41 0.07 8.88
CA TRP A 418 28.32 1.37 8.23
C TRP A 418 28.47 2.55 9.21
N VAL A 419 28.07 2.38 10.47
CA VAL A 419 28.22 3.45 11.47
C VAL A 419 29.69 3.80 11.73
N THR A 420 30.60 2.83 11.60
CA THR A 420 32.05 3.05 11.74
C THR A 420 32.75 3.28 10.41
N GLU A 421 32.30 2.67 9.33
CA GLU A 421 32.90 2.74 8.00
C GLU A 421 32.50 4.03 7.26
N HIS A 422 31.26 4.50 7.48
CA HIS A 422 30.64 5.66 6.82
C HIS A 422 29.86 6.50 7.83
N PRO A 423 30.49 7.05 8.87
CA PRO A 423 29.78 7.80 9.91
C PRO A 423 29.09 9.06 9.40
N ASP A 424 29.50 9.56 8.26
CA ASP A 424 28.94 10.69 7.53
C ASP A 424 27.59 10.37 6.84
N TRP A 425 27.26 9.10 6.62
CA TRP A 425 25.99 8.71 6.02
C TRP A 425 24.77 8.92 6.92
N PHE A 426 24.98 9.21 8.19
CA PHE A 426 23.90 9.26 9.18
C PHE A 426 23.53 10.68 9.57
N GLY A 427 22.22 10.92 9.67
CA GLY A 427 21.67 12.15 10.17
C GLY A 427 22.13 12.46 11.62
N SER A 428 22.21 13.75 11.98
CA SER A 428 22.62 14.16 13.31
C SER A 428 21.54 13.89 14.35
N LEU A 429 21.91 13.22 15.45
CA LEU A 429 21.04 13.06 16.61
C LEU A 429 20.80 14.38 17.35
N LEU A 430 21.68 15.39 17.20
CA LEU A 430 21.54 16.70 17.80
C LEU A 430 21.34 17.74 16.70
N LEU A 431 20.20 18.41 16.72
CA LEU A 431 19.89 19.49 15.78
C LEU A 431 20.71 20.75 16.13
N PRO A 432 20.91 21.67 15.14
CA PRO A 432 21.65 22.92 15.37
C PRO A 432 21.06 23.83 16.45
N ASP A 433 19.74 23.69 16.74
CA ASP A 433 19.05 24.43 17.79
C ASP A 433 19.17 23.79 19.19
N GLY A 434 19.89 22.67 19.30
CA GLY A 434 20.13 21.94 20.56
C GLY A 434 19.05 20.92 20.91
N ARG A 435 17.97 20.78 20.14
CA ARG A 435 16.98 19.70 20.33
C ARG A 435 17.56 18.36 19.86
N ARG A 436 17.13 17.27 20.52
CA ARG A 436 17.40 15.92 20.01
C ARG A 436 16.51 15.64 18.81
N ASN A 437 17.08 15.14 17.71
CA ASN A 437 16.37 14.70 16.51
C ASN A 437 15.81 13.27 16.70
N LEU A 438 14.93 13.13 17.70
CA LEU A 438 14.30 11.86 18.07
C LEU A 438 12.80 11.96 17.91
N ARG A 439 12.23 11.10 17.07
CA ARG A 439 10.77 10.97 16.83
C ARG A 439 10.09 12.30 16.43
N ILE A 440 10.82 13.15 15.70
CA ILE A 440 10.30 14.41 15.13
C ILE A 440 9.72 14.08 13.75
N TRP A 441 8.64 13.30 13.74
CA TRP A 441 8.10 12.56 12.60
C TRP A 441 7.74 13.39 11.36
N ASP A 442 7.38 14.65 11.54
CA ASP A 442 6.91 15.51 10.44
C ASP A 442 7.93 16.62 10.12
N GLU A 443 8.48 17.31 11.14
CA GLU A 443 9.43 18.41 10.94
C GLU A 443 10.78 17.92 10.39
N GLN A 444 11.29 16.80 10.93
CA GLN A 444 12.56 16.19 10.53
C GLN A 444 12.34 14.83 9.85
N ARG A 445 11.29 14.73 9.06
CA ARG A 445 10.76 13.48 8.51
C ARG A 445 11.82 12.57 7.85
N LEU A 446 12.80 13.13 7.17
CA LEU A 446 13.80 12.40 6.40
C LEU A 446 15.13 12.17 7.15
N THR A 447 15.23 12.57 8.41
CA THR A 447 16.49 12.50 9.17
C THR A 447 16.26 12.20 10.65
N THR A 448 15.01 12.01 11.09
CA THR A 448 14.69 11.78 12.50
C THR A 448 15.01 10.36 12.92
N TRP A 449 15.76 10.21 14.01
CA TRP A 449 16.05 8.91 14.60
C TRP A 449 14.83 8.36 15.34
N PHE A 450 14.65 7.06 15.31
CA PHE A 450 13.56 6.40 16.03
C PHE A 450 13.94 6.12 17.47
N GLU A 451 15.19 5.71 17.69
CA GLU A 451 15.78 5.50 19.00
C GLU A 451 17.21 6.06 19.04
N PRO A 452 17.77 6.39 20.22
CA PRO A 452 19.11 6.96 20.31
C PRO A 452 20.22 6.05 19.78
N TYR A 453 19.96 4.75 19.68
CA TYR A 453 20.87 3.72 19.17
C TYR A 453 20.53 3.25 17.74
N MET A 454 19.58 3.93 17.06
CA MET A 454 19.19 3.65 15.69
C MET A 454 19.48 4.85 14.79
N PRO A 455 20.74 5.01 14.32
CA PRO A 455 21.11 6.05 13.37
C PRO A 455 20.28 5.96 12.09
N ASP A 456 19.70 7.09 11.70
CA ASP A 456 18.94 7.27 10.47
C ASP A 456 19.88 7.55 9.30
N ILE A 457 19.65 6.91 8.14
CA ILE A 457 20.51 7.06 6.96
C ILE A 457 20.05 8.27 6.14
N ASP A 458 20.93 9.27 5.98
CA ASP A 458 20.67 10.46 5.18
C ASP A 458 20.97 10.24 3.69
N TYR A 459 20.09 9.54 3.00
CA TYR A 459 20.19 9.30 1.55
C TYR A 459 20.14 10.57 0.72
N GLY A 460 19.53 11.64 1.25
CA GLY A 460 19.45 12.91 0.54
C GLY A 460 20.79 13.60 0.41
N ALA A 461 21.64 13.50 1.42
CA ALA A 461 23.00 14.01 1.40
C ALA A 461 24.01 13.02 0.79
N HIS A 462 23.72 11.71 0.80
CA HIS A 462 24.64 10.62 0.47
C HIS A 462 24.07 9.66 -0.59
N PRO A 463 24.10 10.01 -1.89
CA PRO A 463 23.63 9.14 -2.98
C PRO A 463 24.33 7.77 -3.05
N GLU A 464 25.57 7.68 -2.58
CA GLU A 464 26.32 6.41 -2.48
C GLU A 464 25.70 5.43 -1.49
N ALA A 465 25.02 5.92 -0.46
CA ALA A 465 24.23 5.08 0.46
C ALA A 465 23.01 4.47 -0.23
N VAL A 466 22.42 5.17 -1.22
CA VAL A 466 21.35 4.61 -2.07
C VAL A 466 21.85 3.39 -2.82
N ASP A 467 23.02 3.48 -3.48
CA ASP A 467 23.58 2.36 -4.24
C ASP A 467 23.93 1.19 -3.32
N ALA A 468 24.50 1.46 -2.14
CA ALA A 468 24.81 0.44 -1.14
C ALA A 468 23.56 -0.31 -0.66
N MET A 469 22.46 0.39 -0.37
CA MET A 469 21.20 -0.23 0.03
C MET A 469 20.56 -1.01 -1.12
N CYS A 470 20.64 -0.53 -2.36
CA CYS A 470 20.18 -1.27 -3.54
C CYS A 470 20.98 -2.57 -3.74
N GLU A 471 22.31 -2.57 -3.50
CA GLU A 471 23.12 -3.79 -3.52
C GLU A 471 22.69 -4.78 -2.43
N VAL A 472 22.41 -4.29 -1.21
CA VAL A 472 21.89 -5.12 -0.11
C VAL A 472 20.58 -5.80 -0.53
N ALA A 473 19.62 -5.03 -1.05
CA ALA A 473 18.35 -5.56 -1.50
C ALA A 473 18.51 -6.60 -2.62
N LEU A 474 19.37 -6.32 -3.61
CA LEU A 474 19.63 -7.27 -4.71
C LEU A 474 20.27 -8.56 -4.20
N LYS A 475 21.19 -8.50 -3.21
CA LYS A 475 21.77 -9.70 -2.59
C LYS A 475 20.70 -10.58 -1.91
N TRP A 476 19.71 -9.99 -1.25
CA TRP A 476 18.57 -10.73 -0.71
C TRP A 476 17.73 -11.39 -1.82
N VAL A 477 17.45 -10.67 -2.90
CA VAL A 477 16.66 -11.21 -4.02
C VAL A 477 17.42 -12.33 -4.75
N ASP A 478 18.64 -12.11 -5.17
CA ASP A 478 19.47 -13.09 -5.88
C ASP A 478 19.84 -14.27 -4.99
N GLY A 479 20.12 -13.98 -3.71
CA GLY A 479 20.46 -14.97 -2.72
C GLY A 479 19.35 -15.99 -2.51
N TYR A 480 18.09 -15.61 -2.54
CA TYR A 480 16.98 -16.46 -2.13
C TYR A 480 15.85 -16.57 -3.15
N GLY A 481 15.81 -15.75 -4.20
CA GLY A 481 14.76 -15.78 -5.21
C GLY A 481 13.44 -15.14 -4.76
N LEU A 482 13.52 -14.11 -3.91
CA LEU A 482 12.34 -13.41 -3.37
C LEU A 482 11.42 -12.86 -4.47
N ASP A 483 10.13 -12.73 -4.15
CA ASP A 483 9.10 -12.22 -5.07
C ASP A 483 8.77 -10.74 -4.83
N GLY A 484 9.31 -10.16 -3.76
CA GLY A 484 9.10 -8.76 -3.43
C GLY A 484 9.59 -8.37 -2.05
N PHE A 485 9.33 -7.11 -1.72
CA PHE A 485 9.61 -6.55 -0.40
C PHE A 485 8.39 -5.85 0.20
N ARG A 486 8.26 -5.91 1.52
CA ARG A 486 7.61 -4.87 2.30
C ARG A 486 8.70 -3.92 2.78
N HIS A 487 8.52 -2.66 2.57
CA HIS A 487 9.45 -1.60 2.96
C HIS A 487 8.95 -0.92 4.23
N ASP A 488 9.81 -0.94 5.25
CA ASP A 488 9.59 -0.29 6.52
C ASP A 488 9.73 1.24 6.40
N ALA A 489 8.92 1.98 7.17
CA ALA A 489 9.06 3.42 7.42
C ALA A 489 9.25 4.29 6.15
N VAL A 490 8.56 3.97 5.04
CA VAL A 490 8.79 4.58 3.71
C VAL A 490 8.72 6.10 3.73
N LYS A 491 7.83 6.70 4.51
CA LYS A 491 7.70 8.15 4.58
C LYS A 491 8.94 8.87 5.13
N HIS A 492 9.79 8.14 5.87
CA HIS A 492 11.00 8.66 6.48
C HIS A 492 12.24 8.58 5.58
N VAL A 493 12.09 7.93 4.42
CA VAL A 493 13.14 7.74 3.43
C VAL A 493 12.83 8.60 2.20
N PRO A 494 13.81 9.31 1.63
CA PRO A 494 13.60 10.11 0.43
C PRO A 494 13.28 9.24 -0.79
N ARG A 495 12.52 9.81 -1.74
CA ARG A 495 12.01 9.10 -2.91
C ARG A 495 13.13 8.52 -3.78
N GLU A 496 14.29 9.13 -3.77
CA GLU A 496 15.49 8.73 -4.52
C GLU A 496 15.91 7.28 -4.22
N LEU A 497 15.78 6.83 -2.97
CA LEU A 497 16.03 5.41 -2.64
C LEU A 497 15.03 4.49 -3.34
N TRP A 498 13.73 4.81 -3.28
CA TRP A 498 12.69 3.96 -3.86
C TRP A 498 12.77 3.92 -5.38
N GLU A 499 13.13 5.03 -6.01
CA GLU A 499 13.42 5.09 -7.45
C GLU A 499 14.66 4.28 -7.83
N GLY A 500 15.74 4.38 -7.04
CA GLY A 500 16.94 3.60 -7.19
C GLY A 500 16.65 2.10 -7.06
N LEU A 501 16.01 1.71 -5.98
CA LEU A 501 15.68 0.31 -5.68
C LEU A 501 14.78 -0.30 -6.76
N THR A 502 13.73 0.41 -7.20
CA THR A 502 12.85 -0.07 -8.27
C THR A 502 13.60 -0.28 -9.58
N ARG A 503 14.54 0.63 -9.94
CA ARG A 503 15.40 0.45 -11.10
C ARG A 503 16.27 -0.80 -10.98
N TRP A 504 16.91 -1.00 -9.83
CA TRP A 504 17.78 -2.16 -9.60
C TRP A 504 16.99 -3.47 -9.65
N MET A 505 15.77 -3.50 -9.06
CA MET A 505 14.91 -4.70 -9.11
C MET A 505 14.44 -4.99 -10.53
N LYS A 506 14.00 -4.01 -11.30
CA LYS A 506 13.60 -4.19 -12.70
C LYS A 506 14.74 -4.65 -13.59
N ALA A 507 15.98 -4.26 -13.30
CA ALA A 507 17.16 -4.72 -14.02
C ALA A 507 17.61 -6.12 -13.57
N GLY A 508 17.56 -6.42 -12.28
CA GLY A 508 18.05 -7.68 -11.71
C GLY A 508 17.09 -8.85 -11.92
N VAL A 509 15.78 -8.61 -11.92
CA VAL A 509 14.74 -9.65 -12.09
C VAL A 509 13.72 -9.28 -13.18
N PRO A 510 14.14 -9.08 -14.43
CA PRO A 510 13.32 -8.50 -15.49
C PRO A 510 12.12 -9.35 -15.88
N ASP A 511 12.17 -10.66 -15.66
CA ASP A 511 11.13 -11.61 -16.04
C ASP A 511 10.15 -11.95 -14.91
N LYS A 512 10.31 -11.31 -13.74
CA LYS A 512 9.51 -11.59 -12.55
C LYS A 512 8.67 -10.37 -12.17
N PRO A 513 7.36 -10.52 -11.93
CA PRO A 513 6.53 -9.43 -11.41
C PRO A 513 6.87 -9.20 -9.93
N PHE A 514 7.98 -8.51 -9.69
CA PHE A 514 8.49 -8.20 -8.36
C PHE A 514 7.59 -7.16 -7.68
N TYR A 515 7.08 -7.45 -6.47
CA TYR A 515 6.13 -6.60 -5.78
C TYR A 515 6.77 -5.83 -4.63
N GLN A 516 6.56 -4.53 -4.62
CA GLN A 516 7.08 -3.64 -3.59
C GLN A 516 5.92 -2.89 -2.92
N ILE A 517 5.69 -3.18 -1.64
CA ILE A 517 4.70 -2.48 -0.83
C ILE A 517 5.38 -1.73 0.30
N GLY A 518 4.97 -0.48 0.52
CA GLY A 518 5.54 0.38 1.54
C GLY A 518 4.62 0.67 2.71
N GLU A 519 5.21 1.08 3.82
CA GLU A 519 4.52 1.58 4.97
C GLU A 519 4.61 3.10 5.05
N THR A 520 3.46 3.78 4.88
CA THR A 520 3.36 5.24 5.01
C THR A 520 2.08 5.61 5.75
N PHE A 521 2.24 6.28 6.90
CA PHE A 521 1.15 6.97 7.58
C PHE A 521 1.14 8.42 7.12
N GLY A 522 0.03 8.90 6.59
CA GLY A 522 -0.10 10.28 6.12
C GLY A 522 -1.28 10.47 5.17
N SER A 523 -1.35 11.66 4.57
CA SER A 523 -2.39 12.00 3.61
C SER A 523 -2.34 11.11 2.37
N ASP A 524 -3.46 11.01 1.67
CA ASP A 524 -3.52 10.29 0.38
C ASP A 524 -2.50 10.85 -0.62
N GLU A 525 -2.20 12.16 -0.54
CA GLU A 525 -1.19 12.79 -1.38
C GLU A 525 0.21 12.25 -1.10
N LEU A 526 0.59 12.18 0.18
CA LEU A 526 1.88 11.62 0.60
C LEU A 526 1.99 10.15 0.22
N ILE A 527 0.95 9.35 0.52
CA ILE A 527 0.91 7.92 0.19
C ILE A 527 1.06 7.71 -1.33
N GLN A 528 0.28 8.45 -2.13
CA GLN A 528 0.36 8.36 -3.60
C GLN A 528 1.70 8.83 -4.16
N SER A 529 2.42 9.72 -3.47
CA SER A 529 3.71 10.21 -3.94
C SER A 529 4.79 9.12 -4.00
N TYR A 530 4.60 8.02 -3.28
CA TYR A 530 5.51 6.87 -3.28
C TYR A 530 5.05 5.72 -4.19
N VAL A 531 3.89 5.84 -4.86
CA VAL A 531 3.37 4.81 -5.75
C VAL A 531 3.51 5.25 -7.21
N GLY A 532 4.15 4.43 -8.02
CA GLY A 532 4.32 4.73 -9.44
C GLY A 532 5.25 3.76 -10.16
N PRO A 533 5.34 3.90 -11.49
CA PRO A 533 6.17 3.00 -12.30
C PRO A 533 7.67 3.12 -12.03
N ASP A 534 8.10 4.18 -11.40
CA ASP A 534 9.49 4.49 -11.03
C ASP A 534 9.75 4.34 -9.51
N ALA A 535 8.73 4.04 -8.73
CA ALA A 535 8.81 3.88 -7.28
C ALA A 535 8.14 2.56 -6.84
N LEU A 536 7.45 2.55 -5.69
CA LEU A 536 6.80 1.36 -5.17
C LEU A 536 5.51 1.03 -5.93
N ASP A 537 5.09 -0.23 -5.91
CA ASP A 537 3.84 -0.68 -6.55
C ASP A 537 2.62 -0.37 -5.70
N ALA A 538 2.79 -0.29 -4.39
CA ALA A 538 1.71 -0.14 -3.43
C ALA A 538 2.17 0.46 -2.10
N GLN A 539 1.17 0.84 -1.31
CA GLN A 539 1.30 1.20 0.11
C GLN A 539 0.22 0.47 0.93
N PHE A 540 0.41 0.35 2.24
CA PHE A 540 -0.67 -0.06 3.12
C PHE A 540 -1.75 1.02 3.17
N ASN A 541 -3.01 0.59 3.13
CA ASN A 541 -4.18 1.45 3.00
C ASN A 541 -4.69 1.93 4.36
N PHE A 542 -3.85 2.66 5.10
CA PHE A 542 -4.18 3.13 6.45
C PHE A 542 -5.37 4.10 6.47
N ASN A 543 -5.56 4.88 5.39
CA ASN A 543 -6.67 5.82 5.27
C ASN A 543 -8.04 5.13 5.07
N LEU A 544 -8.06 3.85 4.76
CA LEU A 544 -9.26 3.01 4.83
C LEU A 544 -9.30 2.18 6.11
N PHE A 545 -8.15 1.70 6.59
CA PHE A 545 -8.03 0.85 7.77
C PHE A 545 -8.52 1.53 9.06
N HIS A 546 -8.03 2.74 9.37
CA HIS A 546 -8.40 3.42 10.61
C HIS A 546 -9.90 3.73 10.69
N PRO A 547 -10.53 4.39 9.68
CA PRO A 547 -11.96 4.63 9.71
C PRO A 547 -12.80 3.34 9.74
N ALA A 548 -12.38 2.30 9.00
CA ALA A 548 -13.09 1.02 9.02
C ALA A 548 -13.13 0.45 10.44
N ARG A 549 -11.97 0.37 11.12
CA ARG A 549 -11.89 -0.13 12.50
C ARG A 549 -12.84 0.61 13.43
N GLU A 550 -12.88 1.93 13.35
CA GLU A 550 -13.76 2.75 14.17
C GLU A 550 -15.23 2.53 13.81
N VAL A 551 -15.60 2.56 12.53
CA VAL A 551 -17.00 2.39 12.10
C VAL A 551 -17.56 1.02 12.46
N PHE A 552 -16.75 -0.04 12.40
CA PHE A 552 -17.22 -1.38 12.78
C PHE A 552 -17.44 -1.54 14.28
N LEU A 553 -16.73 -0.82 15.13
CA LEU A 553 -16.76 -1.01 16.58
C LEU A 553 -17.52 0.09 17.32
N ASP A 554 -17.55 1.31 16.81
CA ASP A 554 -18.33 2.41 17.38
C ASP A 554 -19.76 2.39 16.82
N SER A 555 -20.72 2.13 17.71
CA SER A 555 -22.14 2.09 17.34
C SER A 555 -22.73 3.45 16.95
N THR A 556 -22.03 4.55 17.22
CA THR A 556 -22.47 5.91 16.84
C THR A 556 -22.08 6.29 15.41
N ARG A 557 -21.09 5.61 14.84
CA ARG A 557 -20.66 5.82 13.45
C ARG A 557 -21.44 4.92 12.47
N SER A 558 -21.55 5.33 11.22
CA SER A 558 -22.40 4.65 10.23
C SER A 558 -21.60 4.04 9.10
N PHE A 559 -22.12 2.97 8.49
CA PHE A 559 -21.58 2.45 7.24
C PHE A 559 -21.77 3.39 6.05
N GLU A 560 -22.66 4.39 6.12
CA GLU A 560 -22.75 5.47 5.11
C GLU A 560 -21.46 6.30 5.09
N GLU A 561 -20.86 6.53 6.25
CA GLU A 561 -19.55 7.20 6.36
C GLU A 561 -18.43 6.36 5.74
N LEU A 562 -18.35 5.07 6.09
CA LEU A 562 -17.35 4.16 5.53
C LEU A 562 -17.51 3.99 4.02
N ALA A 563 -18.74 3.98 3.52
CA ALA A 563 -19.03 3.90 2.09
C ALA A 563 -18.45 5.10 1.33
N ARG A 564 -18.60 6.33 1.87
CA ARG A 564 -18.00 7.54 1.26
C ARG A 564 -16.46 7.47 1.26
N ILE A 565 -15.85 6.99 2.34
CA ILE A 565 -14.40 6.81 2.43
C ILE A 565 -13.93 5.77 1.40
N LEU A 566 -14.67 4.67 1.26
CA LEU A 566 -14.37 3.65 0.26
C LEU A 566 -14.47 4.18 -1.18
N GLU A 567 -15.49 5.02 -1.48
CA GLU A 567 -15.62 5.67 -2.79
C GLU A 567 -14.44 6.60 -3.09
N LEU A 568 -13.99 7.39 -2.11
CA LEU A 568 -12.79 8.22 -2.24
C LEU A 568 -11.52 7.38 -2.47
N ASN A 569 -11.39 6.29 -1.73
CA ASN A 569 -10.28 5.36 -1.87
C ASN A 569 -10.25 4.72 -3.28
N LEU A 570 -11.42 4.32 -3.81
CA LEU A 570 -11.55 3.82 -5.18
C LEU A 570 -11.23 4.90 -6.24
N ALA A 571 -11.61 6.15 -5.99
CA ALA A 571 -11.25 7.26 -6.89
C ALA A 571 -9.75 7.52 -6.90
N ASN A 572 -9.09 7.44 -5.74
CA ASN A 572 -7.65 7.67 -5.58
C ASN A 572 -6.81 6.53 -6.19
N TYR A 573 -7.13 5.28 -5.86
CA TYR A 573 -6.27 4.12 -6.16
C TYR A 573 -6.85 3.17 -7.22
N GLY A 574 -8.17 3.21 -7.45
CA GLY A 574 -8.87 2.29 -8.36
C GLY A 574 -9.20 0.93 -7.73
N ALA A 575 -10.17 0.24 -8.34
CA ALA A 575 -10.62 -1.08 -7.86
C ALA A 575 -9.63 -2.22 -8.11
N ASN A 576 -8.64 -2.00 -8.97
CA ASN A 576 -7.59 -2.99 -9.28
C ASN A 576 -6.21 -2.53 -8.79
N SER A 577 -6.18 -1.64 -7.82
CA SER A 577 -4.94 -1.24 -7.14
C SER A 577 -4.29 -2.43 -6.42
N LEU A 578 -3.01 -2.28 -6.14
CA LEU A 578 -2.24 -3.26 -5.35
C LEU A 578 -2.12 -2.84 -3.88
N MET A 579 -2.88 -1.83 -3.44
CA MET A 579 -2.86 -1.35 -2.06
C MET A 579 -3.11 -2.48 -1.07
N GLY A 580 -2.29 -2.54 0.00
CA GLY A 580 -2.39 -3.55 1.04
C GLY A 580 -3.47 -3.22 2.05
N ASN A 581 -4.47 -4.09 2.21
CA ASN A 581 -5.49 -3.95 3.24
C ASN A 581 -5.20 -4.91 4.40
N LEU A 582 -5.42 -4.45 5.63
CA LEU A 582 -5.12 -5.21 6.84
C LEU A 582 -6.24 -5.07 7.89
N MET A 583 -6.28 -5.97 8.85
CA MET A 583 -7.17 -5.93 10.01
C MET A 583 -6.41 -5.40 11.23
N ASP A 584 -5.19 -5.83 11.42
CA ASP A 584 -4.23 -5.34 12.39
C ASP A 584 -2.78 -5.62 11.92
N SER A 585 -1.78 -5.31 12.73
CA SER A 585 -0.38 -5.56 12.43
C SER A 585 0.46 -5.62 13.72
N HIS A 586 1.77 -5.81 13.58
CA HIS A 586 2.71 -5.79 14.70
C HIS A 586 2.80 -4.43 15.43
N ASP A 587 2.31 -3.35 14.81
CA ASP A 587 2.31 -1.99 15.38
C ASP A 587 0.93 -1.53 15.84
N LYS A 588 -0.06 -2.40 15.79
CA LYS A 588 -1.44 -2.09 16.14
C LYS A 588 -2.00 -3.12 17.11
N ALA A 589 -2.86 -2.64 18.01
CA ALA A 589 -3.62 -3.54 18.86
C ALA A 589 -4.40 -4.56 18.00
N ARG A 590 -4.45 -5.80 18.47
CA ARG A 590 -5.19 -6.87 17.81
C ARG A 590 -6.67 -6.54 17.74
N TRP A 591 -7.26 -6.72 16.56
CA TRP A 591 -8.69 -6.50 16.32
C TRP A 591 -9.60 -7.21 17.36
N PRO A 592 -9.37 -8.50 17.72
CA PRO A 592 -10.23 -9.18 18.67
C PRO A 592 -10.29 -8.48 20.02
N SER A 593 -9.17 -7.96 20.52
CA SER A 593 -9.13 -7.25 21.82
C SER A 593 -9.89 -5.91 21.80
N LEU A 594 -9.91 -5.24 20.66
CA LEU A 594 -10.75 -4.05 20.46
C LEU A 594 -12.23 -4.44 20.35
N ALA A 595 -12.52 -5.53 19.65
CA ALA A 595 -13.89 -6.04 19.44
C ALA A 595 -14.49 -6.62 20.71
N GLU A 596 -13.69 -7.17 21.62
CA GLU A 596 -14.07 -7.58 22.98
C GLU A 596 -14.49 -6.36 23.81
N GLY A 597 -13.77 -5.26 23.67
CA GLY A 597 -13.94 -4.04 24.45
C GLY A 597 -12.89 -3.90 25.57
N ASP A 598 -11.86 -4.73 25.57
CA ASP A 598 -10.76 -4.68 26.55
C ASP A 598 -9.83 -3.49 26.33
N LEU A 599 -9.81 -2.98 25.10
CA LEU A 599 -8.99 -1.84 24.71
C LEU A 599 -9.86 -0.67 24.23
N PRO A 600 -9.49 0.56 24.54
CA PRO A 600 -10.15 1.73 23.99
C PRO A 600 -9.83 1.90 22.51
N LEU A 601 -10.81 2.31 21.71
CA LEU A 601 -10.62 2.57 20.27
C LEU A 601 -9.62 3.70 19.99
N SER A 602 -9.47 4.64 20.91
CA SER A 602 -8.58 5.80 20.79
C SER A 602 -7.08 5.47 20.94
N GLY A 603 -6.71 4.22 21.20
CA GLY A 603 -5.31 3.81 21.38
C GLY A 603 -4.65 4.31 22.66
N ALA A 604 -5.34 5.07 23.51
CA ALA A 604 -4.79 5.56 24.76
C ALA A 604 -4.48 4.38 25.70
N ASN A 605 -3.25 4.30 26.19
CA ASN A 605 -2.77 3.30 27.16
C ASN A 605 -2.77 1.84 26.68
N GLY A 606 -2.87 1.55 25.38
CA GLY A 606 -2.88 0.16 24.87
C GLY A 606 -1.61 -0.60 25.25
N GLN A 607 -0.45 0.03 25.16
CA GLN A 607 0.82 -0.57 25.58
C GLN A 607 0.82 -0.88 27.09
N GLU A 608 0.41 0.05 27.94
CA GLU A 608 0.38 -0.16 29.41
C GLU A 608 -0.62 -1.25 29.81
N ILE A 609 -1.77 -1.33 29.12
CA ILE A 609 -2.73 -2.44 29.30
C ILE A 609 -2.07 -3.77 28.95
N GLY A 610 -1.35 -3.86 27.83
CA GLY A 610 -0.62 -5.06 27.46
C GLY A 610 0.38 -5.55 28.50
N TRP A 611 1.02 -4.62 29.20
CA TRP A 611 1.97 -4.95 30.27
C TRP A 611 1.31 -5.34 31.60
N THR A 612 0.19 -4.71 31.96
CA THR A 612 -0.39 -4.82 33.31
C THR A 612 -1.62 -5.72 33.38
N LYS A 613 -2.42 -5.74 32.32
CA LYS A 613 -3.65 -6.53 32.22
C LYS A 613 -3.86 -6.97 30.77
N PRO A 614 -3.03 -7.90 30.25
CA PRO A 614 -3.17 -8.37 28.87
C PRO A 614 -4.59 -8.83 28.52
N PRO A 615 -5.18 -8.38 27.41
CA PRO A 615 -6.53 -8.75 27.02
C PRO A 615 -6.66 -10.26 26.67
N GLU A 616 -7.85 -10.78 26.88
CA GLU A 616 -8.22 -12.16 26.54
C GLU A 616 -9.54 -12.15 25.74
N ASN A 617 -9.79 -13.14 24.90
CA ASN A 617 -11.04 -13.25 24.14
C ASN A 617 -12.01 -14.23 24.81
N ASP A 618 -12.85 -13.73 25.68
CA ASP A 618 -13.80 -14.51 26.48
C ASP A 618 -15.20 -14.57 25.86
N ASP A 619 -15.58 -13.54 25.08
CA ASP A 619 -16.90 -13.42 24.48
C ASP A 619 -16.97 -14.10 23.09
N PRO A 620 -17.81 -15.11 22.89
CA PRO A 620 -18.03 -15.70 21.57
C PRO A 620 -18.42 -14.69 20.48
N ARG A 621 -19.03 -13.56 20.84
CA ARG A 621 -19.39 -12.49 19.89
C ARG A 621 -18.16 -11.82 19.26
N THR A 622 -17.02 -11.84 19.92
CA THR A 622 -15.74 -11.33 19.39
C THR A 622 -15.34 -12.08 18.14
N TYR A 623 -15.53 -13.38 18.11
CA TYR A 623 -15.29 -14.22 16.93
C TYR A 623 -16.26 -13.89 15.79
N ASP A 624 -17.53 -13.57 16.08
CA ASP A 624 -18.51 -13.12 15.08
C ASP A 624 -18.09 -11.77 14.47
N LYS A 625 -17.69 -10.80 15.31
CA LYS A 625 -17.19 -9.50 14.87
C LYS A 625 -15.89 -9.64 14.06
N THR A 626 -14.99 -10.55 14.44
CA THR A 626 -13.76 -10.83 13.70
C THR A 626 -14.06 -11.41 12.32
N ARG A 627 -14.99 -12.35 12.20
CA ARG A 627 -15.45 -12.87 10.90
C ARG A 627 -16.10 -11.81 10.04
N LEU A 628 -16.89 -10.93 10.65
CA LEU A 628 -17.50 -9.80 9.94
C LEU A 628 -16.42 -8.92 9.31
N PHE A 629 -15.37 -8.54 10.07
CA PHE A 629 -14.28 -7.73 9.54
C PHE A 629 -13.44 -8.48 8.50
N LEU A 630 -13.17 -9.76 8.71
CA LEU A 630 -12.49 -10.60 7.71
C LEU A 630 -13.32 -10.71 6.41
N THR A 631 -14.65 -10.75 6.50
CA THR A 631 -15.52 -10.72 5.31
C THR A 631 -15.40 -9.39 4.57
N TRP A 632 -15.34 -8.28 5.29
CA TRP A 632 -15.01 -6.97 4.73
C TRP A 632 -13.65 -6.98 4.05
N LEU A 633 -12.58 -7.32 4.77
CA LEU A 633 -11.20 -7.34 4.30
C LEU A 633 -11.03 -8.18 3.03
N LEU A 634 -11.54 -9.41 3.03
CA LEU A 634 -11.44 -10.35 1.90
C LEU A 634 -12.42 -10.01 0.77
N GLY A 635 -13.43 -9.20 1.02
CA GLY A 635 -14.37 -8.65 0.04
C GLY A 635 -13.84 -7.42 -0.70
N LEU A 636 -12.86 -6.69 -0.15
CA LEU A 636 -12.30 -5.47 -0.74
C LEU A 636 -11.46 -5.73 -1.99
N PRO A 637 -11.34 -4.76 -2.91
CA PRO A 637 -10.26 -4.71 -3.88
C PRO A 637 -8.91 -4.46 -3.19
N GLY A 638 -7.81 -4.74 -3.90
CA GLY A 638 -6.45 -4.66 -3.36
C GLY A 638 -5.96 -6.00 -2.83
N VAL A 639 -4.84 -5.99 -2.14
CA VAL A 639 -4.16 -7.19 -1.60
C VAL A 639 -4.46 -7.30 -0.11
N PRO A 640 -5.19 -8.33 0.36
CA PRO A 640 -5.42 -8.53 1.78
C PRO A 640 -4.19 -9.12 2.47
N PHE A 641 -3.85 -8.57 3.62
CA PHE A 641 -2.81 -9.03 4.52
C PHE A 641 -3.45 -9.56 5.80
N LEU A 642 -3.16 -10.81 6.15
CA LEU A 642 -3.51 -11.43 7.41
C LEU A 642 -2.26 -11.44 8.29
N TYR A 643 -2.32 -10.80 9.43
CA TYR A 643 -1.26 -10.90 10.43
C TYR A 643 -1.40 -12.22 11.18
N TYR A 644 -0.31 -12.95 11.43
CA TYR A 644 -0.37 -14.24 12.10
C TYR A 644 -1.22 -14.16 13.38
N GLY A 645 -2.13 -15.09 13.55
CA GLY A 645 -3.10 -15.10 14.64
C GLY A 645 -4.47 -14.49 14.29
N ASP A 646 -4.61 -13.71 13.21
CA ASP A 646 -5.91 -13.19 12.75
C ASP A 646 -6.89 -14.32 12.48
N GLU A 647 -6.38 -15.43 11.92
CA GLU A 647 -7.16 -16.61 11.56
C GLU A 647 -7.74 -17.36 12.74
N ILE A 648 -7.21 -17.13 13.94
CA ILE A 648 -7.70 -17.72 15.18
C ILE A 648 -8.30 -16.68 16.14
N ALA A 649 -8.39 -15.42 15.71
CA ALA A 649 -8.77 -14.29 16.56
C ALA A 649 -7.86 -14.17 17.79
N LEU A 650 -6.53 -14.22 17.61
CA LEU A 650 -5.57 -14.09 18.71
C LEU A 650 -5.69 -12.72 19.38
N ALA A 651 -5.84 -12.70 20.70
CA ALA A 651 -5.88 -11.46 21.48
C ALA A 651 -4.49 -10.81 21.61
N GLY A 652 -4.46 -9.51 21.83
CA GLY A 652 -3.26 -8.75 22.14
C GLY A 652 -3.53 -7.25 22.18
N ALA A 653 -2.87 -6.56 23.11
CA ALA A 653 -2.90 -5.10 23.21
C ALA A 653 -1.95 -4.48 22.18
N GLU A 654 -1.29 -3.37 22.49
CA GLU A 654 -0.21 -2.83 21.65
C GLU A 654 1.12 -3.49 21.96
N ASP A 655 2.16 -3.18 21.17
CA ASP A 655 3.52 -3.70 21.34
C ASP A 655 4.00 -3.68 22.81
N PRO A 656 4.51 -4.81 23.33
CA PRO A 656 4.81 -6.09 22.67
C PRO A 656 3.69 -7.14 22.75
N ASP A 657 2.57 -6.84 23.37
CA ASP A 657 1.51 -7.82 23.67
C ASP A 657 0.74 -8.27 22.39
N ASN A 658 0.67 -7.43 21.36
CA ASN A 658 0.14 -7.82 20.04
C ASN A 658 1.05 -8.82 19.29
N ARG A 659 2.24 -9.12 19.82
CA ARG A 659 3.27 -10.01 19.27
C ARG A 659 3.40 -11.30 20.10
N ARG A 660 2.28 -11.83 20.60
CA ARG A 660 2.25 -13.10 21.34
C ARG A 660 2.64 -14.26 20.44
N MET A 661 3.16 -15.34 21.04
CA MET A 661 3.43 -16.59 20.32
C MET A 661 2.17 -17.14 19.65
N MET A 662 2.32 -17.56 18.39
CA MET A 662 1.26 -18.24 17.65
C MET A 662 0.95 -19.60 18.30
N ARG A 663 -0.32 -20.03 18.22
CA ARG A 663 -0.80 -21.29 18.77
C ARG A 663 -1.32 -22.19 17.65
N PHE A 664 -1.07 -23.47 17.77
CA PHE A 664 -1.39 -24.48 16.75
C PHE A 664 -2.07 -25.71 17.31
N GLY A 665 -2.89 -26.39 16.50
CA GLY A 665 -3.42 -27.71 16.76
C GLY A 665 -4.13 -27.85 18.12
N ALA A 666 -3.58 -28.66 19.00
CA ALA A 666 -4.17 -28.92 20.33
C ALA A 666 -4.11 -27.72 21.30
N GLN A 667 -3.30 -26.72 21.01
CA GLN A 667 -3.24 -25.49 21.82
C GLN A 667 -4.45 -24.56 21.61
N LEU A 668 -5.21 -24.78 20.53
CA LEU A 668 -6.37 -23.98 20.20
C LEU A 668 -7.61 -24.40 20.98
N SER A 669 -8.37 -23.44 21.46
CA SER A 669 -9.74 -23.64 21.97
C SER A 669 -10.69 -24.10 20.85
N GLU A 670 -11.89 -24.51 21.18
CA GLU A 670 -12.91 -24.88 20.20
C GLU A 670 -13.32 -23.68 19.33
N LEU A 671 -13.46 -22.49 19.93
CA LEU A 671 -13.79 -21.25 19.21
C LEU A 671 -12.70 -20.85 18.23
N GLU A 672 -11.45 -20.95 18.63
CA GLU A 672 -10.29 -20.66 17.76
C GLU A 672 -10.16 -21.64 16.60
N ARG A 673 -10.34 -22.93 16.83
CA ARG A 673 -10.37 -23.94 15.75
C ARG A 673 -11.47 -23.64 14.73
N ARG A 674 -12.68 -23.32 15.24
CA ARG A 674 -13.79 -22.93 14.37
C ARG A 674 -13.50 -21.65 13.60
N GLN A 675 -12.89 -20.67 14.27
CA GLN A 675 -12.49 -19.42 13.61
C GLN A 675 -11.49 -19.70 12.48
N LEU A 676 -10.47 -20.52 12.72
CA LEU A 676 -9.49 -20.94 11.71
C LEU A 676 -10.16 -21.56 10.48
N GLU A 677 -11.12 -22.49 10.70
CA GLU A 677 -11.86 -23.14 9.60
C GLU A 677 -12.67 -22.13 8.77
N LEU A 678 -13.38 -21.20 9.44
CA LEU A 678 -14.19 -20.19 8.78
C LEU A 678 -13.34 -19.14 8.06
N THR A 679 -12.18 -18.77 8.63
CA THR A 679 -11.22 -17.90 7.95
C THR A 679 -10.68 -18.58 6.70
N ALA A 680 -10.29 -19.85 6.79
CA ALA A 680 -9.84 -20.61 5.62
C ALA A 680 -10.93 -20.72 4.52
N GLU A 681 -12.20 -20.83 4.92
CA GLU A 681 -13.33 -20.81 3.97
C GLU A 681 -13.43 -19.45 3.26
N LEU A 682 -13.39 -18.36 4.00
CA LEU A 682 -13.43 -17.00 3.42
C LEU A 682 -12.26 -16.75 2.46
N VAL A 683 -11.05 -17.13 2.83
CA VAL A 683 -9.86 -17.05 1.97
C VAL A 683 -10.06 -17.87 0.70
N ARG A 684 -10.59 -19.09 0.80
CA ARG A 684 -10.89 -19.95 -0.35
C ARG A 684 -11.95 -19.31 -1.26
N VAL A 685 -13.01 -18.71 -0.69
CA VAL A 685 -14.03 -17.98 -1.45
C VAL A 685 -13.38 -16.87 -2.26
N ARG A 686 -12.52 -16.04 -1.65
CA ARG A 686 -11.80 -15.00 -2.39
C ARG A 686 -10.93 -15.60 -3.51
N ARG A 687 -10.15 -16.63 -3.20
CA ARG A 687 -9.21 -17.25 -4.15
C ARG A 687 -9.89 -17.90 -5.36
N THR A 688 -11.09 -18.40 -5.21
CA THR A 688 -11.82 -19.07 -6.30
C THR A 688 -12.66 -18.12 -7.12
N ARG A 689 -12.89 -16.88 -6.66
CA ARG A 689 -13.77 -15.90 -7.31
C ARG A 689 -12.99 -14.76 -7.95
N PRO A 690 -12.93 -14.66 -9.28
CA PRO A 690 -12.20 -13.60 -9.97
C PRO A 690 -12.72 -12.22 -9.62
N GLU A 691 -14.02 -12.04 -9.40
CA GLU A 691 -14.61 -10.76 -9.02
C GLU A 691 -14.10 -10.23 -7.68
N LEU A 692 -13.79 -11.09 -6.71
CA LEU A 692 -13.24 -10.65 -5.42
C LEU A 692 -11.76 -10.25 -5.52
N ARG A 693 -11.02 -10.87 -6.43
CA ARG A 693 -9.59 -10.63 -6.63
C ARG A 693 -9.32 -9.47 -7.61
N ARG A 694 -9.95 -9.51 -8.76
CA ARG A 694 -9.64 -8.71 -9.96
C ARG A 694 -10.81 -7.81 -10.38
N GLY A 695 -11.91 -7.81 -9.61
CA GLY A 695 -13.15 -7.15 -9.98
C GLY A 695 -13.26 -5.72 -9.52
N ASP A 696 -14.23 -5.02 -10.14
CA ASP A 696 -14.68 -3.71 -9.68
C ASP A 696 -15.52 -3.83 -8.41
N LEU A 697 -15.73 -2.69 -7.75
CA LEU A 697 -16.62 -2.55 -6.61
C LEU A 697 -17.64 -1.45 -6.88
N GLU A 698 -18.92 -1.76 -6.61
CA GLU A 698 -20.01 -0.78 -6.66
C GLU A 698 -20.84 -0.90 -5.37
N ILE A 699 -21.04 0.21 -4.65
CA ILE A 699 -21.87 0.23 -3.44
C ILE A 699 -23.33 0.14 -3.87
N VAL A 700 -24.05 -0.85 -3.33
CA VAL A 700 -25.46 -1.14 -3.61
C VAL A 700 -26.36 -0.60 -2.53
N HIS A 701 -25.93 -0.67 -1.28
CA HIS A 701 -26.65 -0.17 -0.12
C HIS A 701 -25.66 0.26 0.96
N ALA A 702 -25.85 1.43 1.50
CA ALA A 702 -25.18 1.90 2.70
C ALA A 702 -26.23 2.54 3.63
N GLY A 703 -26.35 1.99 4.82
CA GLY A 703 -27.17 2.51 5.91
C GLY A 703 -26.31 2.62 7.17
N HIS A 704 -26.95 2.91 8.31
CA HIS A 704 -26.21 3.02 9.56
C HIS A 704 -25.47 1.72 9.92
N ASP A 705 -26.17 0.58 9.88
CA ASP A 705 -25.67 -0.72 10.35
C ASP A 705 -25.40 -1.73 9.24
N VAL A 706 -25.87 -1.48 8.02
CA VAL A 706 -25.78 -2.41 6.90
C VAL A 706 -25.03 -1.77 5.74
N LEU A 707 -24.03 -2.49 5.23
CA LEU A 707 -23.32 -2.15 4.00
C LEU A 707 -23.39 -3.33 3.04
N VAL A 708 -23.79 -3.05 1.79
CA VAL A 708 -23.76 -4.04 0.72
C VAL A 708 -23.08 -3.45 -0.52
N PHE A 709 -22.10 -4.16 -1.04
CA PHE A 709 -21.47 -3.80 -2.31
C PHE A 709 -21.38 -4.97 -3.25
N LEU A 710 -21.43 -4.67 -4.54
CA LEU A 710 -21.28 -5.62 -5.63
C LEU A 710 -19.81 -5.66 -6.07
N ARG A 711 -19.28 -6.87 -6.20
CA ARG A 711 -18.01 -7.14 -6.88
C ARG A 711 -18.32 -7.76 -8.25
N SER A 712 -17.64 -7.29 -9.29
CA SER A 712 -17.87 -7.74 -10.69
C SER A 712 -16.57 -7.90 -11.45
N ALA A 713 -16.37 -9.04 -12.10
CA ALA A 713 -15.28 -9.31 -13.03
C ALA A 713 -15.76 -10.26 -14.13
N GLU A 714 -14.83 -10.72 -14.95
CA GLU A 714 -15.02 -11.78 -15.92
C GLU A 714 -14.32 -13.06 -15.45
N ASP A 715 -14.92 -14.20 -15.78
CA ASP A 715 -14.27 -15.50 -15.66
C ASP A 715 -13.27 -15.74 -16.83
N GLU A 716 -12.58 -16.86 -16.82
CA GLU A 716 -11.60 -17.24 -17.86
C GLU A 716 -12.18 -17.38 -19.26
N GLN A 717 -13.51 -17.47 -19.37
CA GLN A 717 -14.25 -17.51 -20.63
C GLN A 717 -14.81 -16.14 -21.04
N GLY A 718 -14.54 -15.09 -20.25
CA GLY A 718 -15.03 -13.73 -20.49
C GLY A 718 -16.48 -13.50 -20.05
N ARG A 719 -17.09 -14.44 -19.33
CA ARG A 719 -18.45 -14.32 -18.82
C ARG A 719 -18.46 -13.52 -17.51
N PRO A 720 -19.50 -12.72 -17.26
CA PRO A 720 -19.63 -12.00 -16.01
C PRO A 720 -19.66 -12.92 -14.79
N SER A 721 -18.78 -12.67 -13.83
CA SER A 721 -18.75 -13.27 -12.49
C SER A 721 -19.03 -12.19 -11.47
N ARG A 722 -19.97 -12.41 -10.54
CA ARG A 722 -20.46 -11.40 -9.62
C ARG A 722 -20.74 -11.97 -8.22
N SER A 723 -20.44 -11.17 -7.20
CA SER A 723 -20.78 -11.46 -5.80
C SER A 723 -21.25 -10.21 -5.08
N LEU A 724 -22.22 -10.35 -4.19
CA LEU A 724 -22.54 -9.34 -3.18
C LEU A 724 -21.73 -9.63 -1.92
N VAL A 725 -21.12 -8.59 -1.36
CA VAL A 725 -20.57 -8.61 -0.01
C VAL A 725 -21.54 -7.82 0.86
N ALA A 726 -22.13 -8.47 1.85
CA ALA A 726 -23.15 -7.90 2.71
C ALA A 726 -22.71 -8.00 4.18
N LEU A 727 -22.80 -6.89 4.90
CA LEU A 727 -22.28 -6.71 6.24
C LEU A 727 -23.33 -6.10 7.16
N ASN A 728 -23.50 -6.67 8.35
CA ASN A 728 -24.30 -6.12 9.44
C ASN A 728 -23.43 -5.97 10.69
N LYS A 729 -23.10 -4.74 11.07
CA LYS A 729 -22.28 -4.47 12.27
C LYS A 729 -23.06 -4.36 13.56
N SER A 730 -24.38 -4.46 13.51
CA SER A 730 -25.21 -4.33 14.71
C SER A 730 -25.43 -5.67 15.41
N GLY A 731 -25.70 -5.61 16.72
CA GLY A 731 -26.11 -6.76 17.54
C GLY A 731 -27.57 -7.20 17.31
N ARG A 732 -28.20 -6.81 16.20
CA ARG A 732 -29.61 -7.12 15.86
C ARG A 732 -29.69 -7.67 14.44
N PRO A 733 -30.68 -8.54 14.14
CA PRO A 733 -30.98 -8.89 12.76
C PRO A 733 -31.36 -7.63 11.96
N GLN A 734 -30.88 -7.56 10.72
CA GLN A 734 -31.16 -6.45 9.82
C GLN A 734 -31.74 -6.97 8.51
N ARG A 735 -32.60 -6.14 7.88
CA ARG A 735 -33.17 -6.40 6.57
C ARG A 735 -32.83 -5.25 5.64
N ALA A 736 -32.28 -5.55 4.47
CA ALA A 736 -31.97 -4.59 3.43
C ALA A 736 -32.71 -4.93 2.13
N GLU A 737 -33.36 -3.94 1.54
CA GLU A 737 -33.94 -4.04 0.20
C GLU A 737 -32.97 -3.44 -0.82
N LEU A 738 -32.53 -4.26 -1.74
CA LEU A 738 -31.48 -3.92 -2.71
C LEU A 738 -32.07 -3.75 -4.09
N ARG A 739 -31.66 -2.69 -4.77
CA ARG A 739 -31.83 -2.55 -6.22
C ARG A 739 -30.47 -2.77 -6.88
N LEU A 740 -30.32 -3.89 -7.55
CA LEU A 740 -29.03 -4.27 -8.13
C LEU A 740 -28.81 -3.56 -9.48
N PRO A 741 -27.59 -3.11 -9.77
CA PRO A 741 -27.25 -2.51 -11.06
C PRO A 741 -27.27 -3.55 -12.20
N LEU A 742 -27.01 -3.11 -13.44
CA LEU A 742 -26.89 -3.97 -14.62
C LEU A 742 -28.15 -4.83 -14.93
N GLY A 743 -29.32 -4.39 -14.48
CA GLY A 743 -30.56 -5.13 -14.72
C GLY A 743 -30.70 -6.43 -13.92
N LEU A 744 -29.91 -6.62 -12.85
CA LEU A 744 -29.92 -7.82 -12.01
C LEU A 744 -31.15 -7.89 -11.08
N GLY A 745 -32.07 -6.90 -11.18
CA GLY A 745 -33.34 -6.89 -10.44
C GLY A 745 -33.21 -6.38 -8.99
N SER A 746 -34.18 -6.75 -8.16
CA SER A 746 -34.22 -6.40 -6.75
C SER A 746 -34.09 -7.65 -5.88
N ARG A 747 -33.46 -7.51 -4.73
CA ARG A 747 -33.34 -8.58 -3.72
C ARG A 747 -33.57 -8.03 -2.32
N THR A 748 -34.15 -8.85 -1.47
CA THR A 748 -34.19 -8.62 -0.03
C THR A 748 -33.15 -9.51 0.64
N LEU A 749 -32.31 -8.92 1.48
CA LEU A 749 -31.34 -9.65 2.30
C LEU A 749 -31.73 -9.55 3.76
N GLU A 750 -31.67 -10.67 4.46
CA GLU A 750 -31.74 -10.75 5.92
C GLU A 750 -30.37 -11.14 6.45
N LEU A 751 -29.83 -10.36 7.37
CA LEU A 751 -28.54 -10.55 7.98
C LEU A 751 -28.71 -10.73 9.49
N LYS A 752 -28.04 -11.73 10.05
CA LYS A 752 -27.99 -11.96 11.49
C LYS A 752 -27.16 -10.87 12.18
N PRO A 753 -27.19 -10.76 13.51
CA PRO A 753 -26.27 -9.94 14.26
C PRO A 753 -24.80 -10.26 13.91
N TRP A 754 -23.98 -9.24 13.71
CA TRP A 754 -22.55 -9.35 13.43
C TRP A 754 -22.21 -10.26 12.23
N GLU A 755 -23.08 -10.31 11.24
CA GLU A 755 -22.91 -11.20 10.08
C GLU A 755 -22.28 -10.49 8.90
N GLY A 756 -21.22 -11.10 8.35
CA GLY A 756 -20.68 -10.85 7.03
C GLY A 756 -20.94 -12.02 6.09
N ARG A 757 -21.39 -11.75 4.85
CA ARG A 757 -21.69 -12.76 3.83
C ARG A 757 -21.16 -12.37 2.46
N ILE A 758 -20.61 -13.34 1.74
CA ILE A 758 -20.28 -13.22 0.32
C ILE A 758 -21.24 -14.10 -0.45
N LEU A 759 -22.08 -13.49 -1.29
CA LEU A 759 -23.19 -14.14 -1.98
C LEU A 759 -22.96 -14.11 -3.50
N PRO A 760 -22.71 -15.24 -4.15
CA PRO A 760 -22.66 -15.30 -5.61
C PRO A 760 -23.99 -14.90 -6.25
N LEU A 761 -23.90 -14.24 -7.43
CA LEU A 761 -25.05 -13.85 -8.23
C LEU A 761 -25.14 -14.67 -9.52
#